data_84ae32d53bc67fb14c18cbf6edfbc0aa
#
_entry.id   84ae32d53bc67fb14c18cbf6edfbc0aa
#
_cell.length_a   1.000
_cell.length_b   1.000
_cell.length_c   1.000
_cell.angle_alpha   90.00
_cell.angle_beta   90.00
_cell.angle_gamma   90.00
#
_symmetry.space_group_name_H-M   'P 1'
#
loop_
_entity.id
_entity.type
_entity.pdbx_description
1 polymer ?
#
loop_
_entity_poly.entity_id
_entity_poly.type
_entity_poly.pdbx_seq_one_letter_code
_entity_poly.pdbx_strand_id
1 'polypeptide(L)'
;MKNDPVKVHSEAIAEFDRIQEVLRNERLQCLQDRRFCSIPGAQWEGPLSEQYENRPRFEVNKTQLAVMRIINDYRSNRITVEYVPREKEYESLAETCNGLFRATEVDSSAEEAYDNAFEEAVTGGFGALRLRNEYEDEYDGESDEQKICIEPIYDADSSVYFDLNAKRQDKADAKRCFVITAMTKEDYEAEWGDDPATWPKEITRTQFDWQTPDVVYVAEYYRVEEKTDYMVTFEGITGDEEKELLSVLKEGKLEELTALGYKEVKRKKIKQKKVHKWIMSGGKVLEDCGYIAGRCIPIVPVYGKRWFVDNVERCMGHVRLAKDMQRLKNMQLSKLAEISALSSMEKPIFMPEQVAGHQVMWAEDNLKNYPYLLVNGITDAQGAVQPAPPIAYTKAPQVPPAMAALLGVTDIDMQQLLGSQGNGDKMVSHVTSKAVDLVMQRLDMQSYIYVSNMAKAIKRVGEVWLSMAKDVFVEDKRKMKVVTANGNQDEIELMTPVINPESGELEYDNDLSEAEFDVAVDVGPSSTTKKQATVQALLSMMAVTQDPETMNVLSSMAMMNMEGEGLGDVRTYFRKKLLRMGAVKPTEQEAQELLAEAQNAQPDAQTQYFAAEAQRANALATKAQADTVLTLARAEETRAKTEETIAKAGQIDQDKAMKLADRIEDDVQKLVAPVMPAAPMQTF
;
A
#
# COMPACT_ATOMS: atom_id res chain seq x y z
N MET A 1 -13.41 20.61 -31.42
CA MET A 1 -12.41 21.52 -32.00
C MET A 1 -11.13 20.72 -32.09
N LYS A 2 -10.56 20.53 -33.30
CA LYS A 2 -9.22 19.89 -33.41
C LYS A 2 -8.24 20.79 -32.69
N ASN A 3 -7.59 20.26 -31.65
CA ASN A 3 -6.54 20.97 -30.91
C ASN A 3 -5.40 21.21 -31.93
N ASP A 4 -5.12 22.48 -32.26
CA ASP A 4 -3.97 22.81 -33.08
C ASP A 4 -2.68 22.45 -32.33
N PRO A 5 -1.84 21.51 -32.82
CA PRO A 5 -0.65 21.06 -32.13
C PRO A 5 0.30 22.19 -31.72
N VAL A 6 0.43 23.21 -32.62
CA VAL A 6 1.30 24.37 -32.36
C VAL A 6 0.80 25.20 -31.19
N LYS A 7 -0.53 25.38 -31.09
CA LYS A 7 -1.13 26.11 -29.97
C LYS A 7 -1.00 25.34 -28.64
N VAL A 8 -1.27 24.03 -28.69
CA VAL A 8 -1.11 23.16 -27.51
C VAL A 8 0.34 23.19 -26.99
N HIS A 9 1.31 23.09 -27.92
CA HIS A 9 2.73 23.14 -27.55
C HIS A 9 3.09 24.46 -26.88
N SER A 10 2.73 25.60 -27.49
CA SER A 10 3.06 26.93 -26.92
C SER A 10 2.41 27.17 -25.55
N GLU A 11 1.16 26.74 -25.36
CA GLU A 11 0.47 26.81 -24.05
C GLU A 11 1.15 25.91 -23.02
N ALA A 12 1.54 24.69 -23.39
CA ALA A 12 2.18 23.74 -22.51
C ALA A 12 3.57 24.21 -22.05
N ILE A 13 4.42 24.68 -22.99
CA ILE A 13 5.76 25.20 -22.65
C ILE A 13 5.64 26.42 -21.72
N ALA A 14 4.75 27.37 -22.02
CA ALA A 14 4.56 28.54 -21.16
C ALA A 14 4.09 28.19 -19.74
N GLU A 15 3.26 27.16 -19.61
CA GLU A 15 2.82 26.66 -18.29
C GLU A 15 3.94 25.93 -17.57
N PHE A 16 4.71 25.09 -18.28
CA PHE A 16 5.85 24.39 -17.74
C PHE A 16 6.90 25.36 -17.17
N ASP A 17 7.27 26.39 -17.94
CA ASP A 17 8.22 27.41 -17.51
C ASP A 17 7.77 28.11 -16.21
N ARG A 18 6.47 28.43 -16.11
CA ARG A 18 5.89 29.01 -14.91
C ARG A 18 5.98 28.07 -13.71
N ILE A 19 5.66 26.79 -13.90
CA ILE A 19 5.74 25.79 -12.83
C ILE A 19 7.18 25.61 -12.36
N GLN A 20 8.09 25.48 -13.32
CA GLN A 20 9.51 25.31 -13.06
C GLN A 20 10.11 26.51 -12.32
N GLU A 21 9.79 27.75 -12.72
CA GLU A 21 10.28 28.96 -12.06
C GLU A 21 9.91 28.98 -10.57
N VAL A 22 8.67 28.62 -10.23
CA VAL A 22 8.18 28.60 -8.86
C VAL A 22 8.80 27.47 -8.04
N LEU A 23 8.92 26.27 -8.61
CA LEU A 23 9.35 25.07 -7.88
C LEU A 23 10.86 24.83 -7.95
N ARG A 24 11.61 25.54 -8.80
CA ARG A 24 13.02 25.29 -9.08
C ARG A 24 13.89 25.17 -7.83
N ASN A 25 13.78 26.14 -6.94
CA ASN A 25 14.61 26.17 -5.73
C ASN A 25 14.31 24.97 -4.81
N GLU A 26 13.05 24.62 -4.67
CA GLU A 26 12.62 23.49 -3.83
C GLU A 26 13.09 22.16 -4.42
N ARG A 27 12.95 22.00 -5.73
CA ARG A 27 13.36 20.78 -6.43
C ARG A 27 14.89 20.60 -6.41
N LEU A 28 15.65 21.69 -6.58
CA LEU A 28 17.10 21.66 -6.43
C LEU A 28 17.53 21.26 -5.00
N GLN A 29 16.80 21.72 -3.98
CA GLN A 29 17.09 21.31 -2.60
C GLN A 29 16.80 19.80 -2.39
N CYS A 30 15.72 19.28 -2.95
CA CYS A 30 15.40 17.85 -2.89
C CYS A 30 16.52 17.01 -3.53
N LEU A 31 16.95 17.38 -4.73
CA LEU A 31 18.07 16.72 -5.42
C LEU A 31 19.37 16.80 -4.62
N GLN A 32 19.68 17.96 -4.05
CA GLN A 32 20.87 18.12 -3.19
C GLN A 32 20.80 17.29 -1.92
N ASP A 33 19.60 17.09 -1.35
CA ASP A 33 19.40 16.23 -0.18
C ASP A 33 19.64 14.76 -0.52
N ARG A 34 19.15 14.31 -1.69
CA ARG A 34 19.39 12.95 -2.20
C ARG A 34 20.88 12.72 -2.47
N ARG A 35 21.54 13.63 -3.19
CA ARG A 35 22.98 13.56 -3.45
C ARG A 35 23.81 13.52 -2.16
N PHE A 36 23.48 14.38 -1.20
CA PHE A 36 24.14 14.43 0.10
C PHE A 36 24.07 13.11 0.87
N CYS A 37 22.95 12.40 0.77
CA CYS A 37 22.74 11.13 1.46
C CYS A 37 23.37 9.95 0.72
N SER A 38 23.25 9.91 -0.62
CA SER A 38 23.51 8.69 -1.40
C SER A 38 24.86 8.67 -2.09
N ILE A 39 25.45 9.86 -2.40
CA ILE A 39 26.71 9.93 -3.15
C ILE A 39 27.88 10.13 -2.19
N PRO A 40 28.86 9.21 -2.16
CA PRO A 40 30.06 9.38 -1.37
C PRO A 40 30.83 10.65 -1.78
N GLY A 41 31.27 11.43 -0.82
CA GLY A 41 31.99 12.70 -1.04
C GLY A 41 31.07 13.92 -1.19
N ALA A 42 29.81 13.76 -1.49
CA ALA A 42 28.84 14.87 -1.65
C ALA A 42 28.63 15.69 -0.37
N GLN A 43 28.92 15.13 0.80
CA GLN A 43 28.81 15.83 2.08
C GLN A 43 29.87 16.95 2.22
N TRP A 44 30.95 16.88 1.44
CA TRP A 44 32.02 17.86 1.39
C TRP A 44 31.86 18.89 0.27
N GLU A 45 30.85 18.79 -0.55
CA GLU A 45 30.57 19.76 -1.62
C GLU A 45 30.23 21.15 -1.03
N GLY A 46 30.65 22.20 -1.74
CA GLY A 46 30.42 23.60 -1.38
C GLY A 46 31.66 24.27 -0.76
N PRO A 47 31.48 25.32 0.04
CA PRO A 47 32.63 26.15 0.56
C PRO A 47 33.65 25.36 1.41
N LEU A 48 33.21 24.26 2.02
CA LEU A 48 34.10 23.38 2.81
C LEU A 48 35.03 22.55 1.94
N SER A 49 34.70 22.31 0.68
CA SER A 49 35.54 21.53 -0.24
C SER A 49 36.91 22.19 -0.43
N GLU A 50 36.94 23.49 -0.65
CA GLU A 50 38.18 24.24 -0.87
C GLU A 50 39.07 24.23 0.37
N GLN A 51 38.50 24.37 1.58
CA GLN A 51 39.27 24.38 2.83
C GLN A 51 39.89 23.03 3.17
N TYR A 52 39.31 21.95 2.71
CA TYR A 52 39.74 20.58 3.01
C TYR A 52 40.37 19.86 1.80
N GLU A 53 40.71 20.57 0.73
CA GLU A 53 41.29 19.96 -0.48
C GLU A 53 42.55 19.13 -0.20
N ASN A 54 43.46 19.65 0.65
CA ASN A 54 44.70 19.00 1.01
C ASN A 54 44.72 18.42 2.45
N ARG A 55 43.54 18.19 3.03
CA ARG A 55 43.39 17.67 4.39
C ARG A 55 42.59 16.35 4.39
N PRO A 56 42.74 15.52 5.45
CA PRO A 56 41.95 14.32 5.56
C PRO A 56 40.43 14.64 5.53
N ARG A 57 39.68 13.96 4.68
CA ARG A 57 38.22 14.08 4.58
C ARG A 57 37.60 12.77 5.02
N PHE A 58 37.07 12.73 6.24
CA PHE A 58 36.33 11.58 6.75
C PHE A 58 34.85 11.82 6.58
N GLU A 59 34.14 10.83 6.05
CA GLU A 59 32.70 10.85 5.90
C GLU A 59 32.11 9.67 6.66
N VAL A 60 31.34 9.97 7.71
CA VAL A 60 30.61 8.97 8.49
C VAL A 60 29.11 9.27 8.32
N ASN A 61 28.53 8.68 7.30
CA ASN A 61 27.16 8.98 6.86
C ASN A 61 26.10 8.39 7.81
N LYS A 62 25.73 9.15 8.83
CA LYS A 62 24.65 8.80 9.77
C LYS A 62 23.27 9.04 9.18
N THR A 63 23.15 9.97 8.22
CA THR A 63 21.88 10.29 7.58
C THR A 63 21.37 9.12 6.74
N GLN A 64 22.26 8.44 6.02
CA GLN A 64 21.92 7.25 5.24
C GLN A 64 21.40 6.11 6.13
N LEU A 65 22.03 5.89 7.29
CA LEU A 65 21.56 4.87 8.23
C LEU A 65 20.13 5.14 8.73
N ALA A 66 19.82 6.42 8.99
CA ALA A 66 18.48 6.80 9.42
C ALA A 66 17.43 6.63 8.31
N VAL A 67 17.78 7.03 7.07
CA VAL A 67 16.91 6.83 5.89
C VAL A 67 16.66 5.34 5.65
N MET A 68 17.71 4.52 5.62
CA MET A 68 17.59 3.07 5.43
C MET A 68 16.71 2.40 6.50
N ARG A 69 16.76 2.90 7.72
CA ARG A 69 15.89 2.41 8.79
C ARG A 69 14.42 2.67 8.49
N ILE A 70 14.07 3.89 8.05
CA ILE A 70 12.68 4.26 7.70
C ILE A 70 12.20 3.43 6.50
N ILE A 71 13.06 3.22 5.50
CA ILE A 71 12.76 2.39 4.33
C ILE A 71 12.51 0.94 4.74
N ASN A 72 13.37 0.38 5.60
CA ASN A 72 13.22 -1.00 6.05
C ASN A 72 11.97 -1.19 6.92
N ASP A 73 11.60 -0.19 7.73
CA ASP A 73 10.35 -0.19 8.48
C ASP A 73 9.13 -0.26 7.54
N TYR A 74 9.11 0.56 6.51
CA TYR A 74 8.07 0.51 5.48
C TYR A 74 8.04 -0.84 4.73
N ARG A 75 9.20 -1.37 4.33
CA ARG A 75 9.30 -2.67 3.64
C ARG A 75 8.80 -3.83 4.51
N SER A 76 8.98 -3.74 5.83
CA SER A 76 8.47 -4.73 6.77
C SER A 76 6.96 -4.62 6.99
N ASN A 77 6.41 -3.42 6.82
CA ASN A 77 5.01 -3.10 7.05
C ASN A 77 4.38 -2.57 5.75
N ARG A 78 4.20 -3.47 4.75
CA ARG A 78 3.61 -3.09 3.46
C ARG A 78 2.19 -2.58 3.61
N ILE A 79 1.87 -1.60 2.80
CA ILE A 79 0.55 -1.00 2.71
C ILE A 79 -0.21 -1.68 1.59
N THR A 80 -1.41 -2.16 1.87
CA THR A 80 -2.26 -2.83 0.89
C THR A 80 -3.53 -2.04 0.62
N VAL A 81 -3.97 -2.06 -0.62
CA VAL A 81 -5.25 -1.48 -1.05
C VAL A 81 -6.36 -2.49 -0.86
N GLU A 82 -7.51 -2.02 -0.40
CA GLU A 82 -8.73 -2.80 -0.27
C GLU A 82 -9.91 -2.01 -0.84
N TYR A 83 -10.63 -2.62 -1.78
CA TYR A 83 -11.86 -2.06 -2.34
C TYR A 83 -13.03 -2.53 -1.51
N VAL A 84 -13.78 -1.58 -0.98
CA VAL A 84 -14.96 -1.82 -0.14
C VAL A 84 -16.20 -1.41 -0.94
N PRO A 85 -17.18 -2.31 -1.14
CA PRO A 85 -18.39 -1.98 -1.85
C PRO A 85 -19.27 -1.06 -1.00
N ARG A 86 -19.98 -0.13 -1.61
CA ARG A 86 -20.96 0.70 -0.91
C ARG A 86 -22.24 -0.05 -0.61
N GLU A 87 -22.57 -1.02 -1.43
CA GLU A 87 -23.76 -1.87 -1.31
C GLU A 87 -23.34 -3.32 -1.08
N LYS A 88 -24.07 -4.04 -0.23
CA LYS A 88 -23.72 -5.42 0.14
C LYS A 88 -23.82 -6.43 -1.00
N GLU A 89 -24.60 -6.12 -2.00
CA GLU A 89 -24.79 -6.98 -3.17
C GLU A 89 -23.51 -7.16 -3.97
N TYR A 90 -22.62 -6.17 -3.93
CA TYR A 90 -21.34 -6.16 -4.67
C TYR A 90 -20.13 -6.67 -3.85
N GLU A 91 -20.36 -7.44 -2.77
CA GLU A 91 -19.27 -7.96 -1.93
C GLU A 91 -18.37 -8.95 -2.73
N SER A 92 -18.98 -9.81 -3.54
CA SER A 92 -18.25 -10.73 -4.44
C SER A 92 -17.42 -9.99 -5.49
N LEU A 93 -18.01 -8.96 -6.11
CA LEU A 93 -17.35 -8.12 -7.11
C LEU A 93 -16.18 -7.32 -6.50
N ALA A 94 -16.32 -6.88 -5.25
CA ALA A 94 -15.22 -6.24 -4.53
C ALA A 94 -14.05 -7.20 -4.27
N GLU A 95 -14.34 -8.46 -3.94
CA GLU A 95 -13.31 -9.48 -3.76
C GLU A 95 -12.57 -9.77 -5.08
N THR A 96 -13.30 -9.84 -6.18
CA THR A 96 -12.74 -9.93 -7.54
C THR A 96 -11.86 -8.73 -7.87
N CYS A 97 -12.34 -7.51 -7.61
CA CYS A 97 -11.58 -6.28 -7.83
C CYS A 97 -10.27 -6.24 -7.02
N ASN A 98 -10.32 -6.65 -5.74
CA ASN A 98 -9.16 -6.79 -4.88
C ASN A 98 -8.16 -7.81 -5.45
N GLY A 99 -8.64 -8.90 -5.98
CA GLY A 99 -7.81 -9.94 -6.57
C GLY A 99 -7.13 -9.50 -7.87
N LEU A 100 -7.84 -8.76 -8.72
CA LEU A 100 -7.31 -8.17 -9.96
C LEU A 100 -6.24 -7.11 -9.68
N PHE A 101 -6.47 -6.26 -8.67
CA PHE A 101 -5.47 -5.27 -8.27
C PHE A 101 -4.17 -5.92 -7.77
N ARG A 102 -4.27 -6.96 -6.93
CA ARG A 102 -3.10 -7.72 -6.47
C ARG A 102 -2.39 -8.43 -7.63
N ALA A 103 -3.13 -8.96 -8.61
CA ALA A 103 -2.54 -9.53 -9.82
C ALA A 103 -1.75 -8.47 -10.60
N THR A 104 -2.33 -7.27 -10.77
CA THR A 104 -1.65 -6.12 -11.39
C THR A 104 -0.36 -5.74 -10.65
N GLU A 105 -0.38 -5.70 -9.31
CA GLU A 105 0.81 -5.41 -8.51
C GLU A 105 1.92 -6.44 -8.70
N VAL A 106 1.57 -7.73 -8.76
CA VAL A 106 2.52 -8.82 -8.97
C VAL A 106 3.09 -8.80 -10.39
N ASP A 107 2.23 -8.68 -11.39
CA ASP A 107 2.63 -8.75 -12.80
C ASP A 107 3.47 -7.55 -13.24
N SER A 108 3.20 -6.35 -12.68
CA SER A 108 3.97 -5.13 -12.94
C SER A 108 5.18 -4.94 -12.03
N SER A 109 5.44 -5.85 -11.08
CA SER A 109 6.47 -5.67 -10.04
C SER A 109 6.33 -4.32 -9.32
N ALA A 110 5.10 -3.94 -8.96
CA ALA A 110 4.77 -2.64 -8.39
C ALA A 110 5.56 -2.29 -7.11
N GLU A 111 6.12 -3.30 -6.44
CA GLU A 111 7.00 -3.11 -5.27
C GLU A 111 8.20 -2.21 -5.59
N GLU A 112 8.79 -2.34 -6.79
CA GLU A 112 9.91 -1.50 -7.22
C GLU A 112 9.47 -0.03 -7.34
N ALA A 113 8.29 0.21 -7.92
CA ALA A 113 7.74 1.56 -8.07
C ALA A 113 7.44 2.20 -6.71
N TYR A 114 6.86 1.44 -5.79
CA TYR A 114 6.57 1.91 -4.42
C TYR A 114 7.85 2.19 -3.64
N ASP A 115 8.81 1.30 -3.69
CA ASP A 115 10.08 1.44 -2.97
C ASP A 115 10.88 2.63 -3.48
N ASN A 116 11.00 2.82 -4.80
CA ASN A 116 11.68 3.95 -5.40
C ASN A 116 11.01 5.28 -5.00
N ALA A 117 9.69 5.39 -5.16
CA ALA A 117 8.96 6.61 -4.82
C ALA A 117 9.04 6.94 -3.32
N PHE A 118 9.03 5.92 -2.46
CA PHE A 118 9.17 6.10 -1.02
C PHE A 118 10.59 6.53 -0.63
N GLU A 119 11.62 5.90 -1.20
CA GLU A 119 13.02 6.25 -0.95
C GLU A 119 13.32 7.70 -1.36
N GLU A 120 12.86 8.13 -2.54
CA GLU A 120 13.00 9.52 -2.98
C GLU A 120 12.26 10.50 -2.06
N ALA A 121 11.04 10.14 -1.62
CA ALA A 121 10.25 10.97 -0.71
C ALA A 121 10.89 11.09 0.69
N VAL A 122 11.45 10.00 1.23
CA VAL A 122 12.11 10.01 2.54
C VAL A 122 13.44 10.76 2.48
N THR A 123 14.20 10.61 1.41
CA THR A 123 15.52 11.20 1.27
C THR A 123 15.45 12.67 0.86
N GLY A 124 14.82 12.96 -0.28
CA GLY A 124 14.72 14.30 -0.87
C GLY A 124 13.48 15.06 -0.47
N GLY A 125 12.36 14.36 -0.27
CA GLY A 125 11.07 14.94 0.08
C GLY A 125 9.99 14.78 -0.97
N PHE A 126 10.32 14.32 -2.18
CA PHE A 126 9.39 14.11 -3.28
C PHE A 126 9.79 12.90 -4.11
N GLY A 127 8.85 12.01 -4.33
CA GLY A 127 8.92 10.87 -5.23
C GLY A 127 7.64 10.77 -6.03
N ALA A 128 7.59 9.96 -7.07
CA ALA A 128 6.39 9.71 -7.84
C ALA A 128 6.43 8.33 -8.50
N LEU A 129 5.27 7.85 -8.86
CA LEU A 129 5.07 6.65 -9.66
C LEU A 129 3.95 6.89 -10.68
N ARG A 130 3.87 6.04 -11.70
CA ARG A 130 2.84 6.13 -12.73
C ARG A 130 2.11 4.84 -12.96
N LEU A 131 0.86 4.95 -13.43
CA LEU A 131 0.10 3.85 -13.99
C LEU A 131 0.02 4.03 -15.50
N ARG A 132 0.20 2.97 -16.25
CA ARG A 132 0.12 2.96 -17.70
C ARG A 132 -0.67 1.74 -18.16
N ASN A 133 -1.42 1.89 -19.24
CA ASN A 133 -2.00 0.76 -19.96
C ASN A 133 -1.05 0.37 -21.10
N GLU A 134 -0.83 -0.93 -21.22
CA GLU A 134 -0.02 -1.55 -22.27
C GLU A 134 -0.80 -2.71 -22.88
N TYR A 135 -0.47 -3.09 -24.09
CA TYR A 135 -0.97 -4.34 -24.65
C TYR A 135 -0.39 -5.52 -23.89
N GLU A 136 -1.17 -6.57 -23.70
CA GLU A 136 -0.75 -7.76 -22.96
C GLU A 136 0.37 -8.49 -23.70
N ASP A 137 0.25 -8.59 -25.04
CA ASP A 137 1.31 -9.04 -25.94
C ASP A 137 1.50 -8.03 -27.09
N GLU A 138 2.63 -7.31 -27.08
CA GLU A 138 2.96 -6.35 -28.15
C GLU A 138 3.27 -7.02 -29.49
N TYR A 139 3.55 -8.33 -29.50
CA TYR A 139 3.93 -9.10 -30.70
C TYR A 139 2.76 -9.85 -31.30
N ASP A 140 1.66 -10.02 -30.60
CA ASP A 140 0.43 -10.62 -31.09
C ASP A 140 -0.46 -9.55 -31.72
N GLY A 141 -0.45 -9.48 -33.03
CA GLY A 141 -1.26 -8.50 -33.79
C GLY A 141 -2.76 -8.85 -33.87
N GLU A 142 -3.20 -9.95 -33.26
CA GLU A 142 -4.59 -10.40 -33.27
C GLU A 142 -5.32 -10.05 -31.95
N SER A 143 -4.59 -9.82 -30.84
CA SER A 143 -5.16 -9.49 -29.53
C SER A 143 -5.04 -7.98 -29.25
N ASP A 144 -6.17 -7.35 -28.98
CA ASP A 144 -6.26 -5.94 -28.52
C ASP A 144 -6.32 -5.84 -26.98
N GLU A 145 -6.09 -6.95 -26.27
CA GLU A 145 -6.15 -6.99 -24.81
C GLU A 145 -5.09 -6.11 -24.16
N GLN A 146 -5.52 -5.25 -23.25
CA GLN A 146 -4.64 -4.32 -22.54
C GLN A 146 -4.55 -4.69 -21.05
N LYS A 147 -3.37 -4.50 -20.48
CA LYS A 147 -3.11 -4.61 -19.04
C LYS A 147 -2.75 -3.25 -18.45
N ILE A 148 -2.97 -3.09 -17.16
CA ILE A 148 -2.55 -1.91 -16.40
C ILE A 148 -1.24 -2.24 -15.70
N CYS A 149 -0.22 -1.40 -15.88
CA CYS A 149 1.08 -1.54 -15.25
C CYS A 149 1.33 -0.39 -14.28
N ILE A 150 1.98 -0.70 -13.15
CA ILE A 150 2.44 0.28 -12.16
C ILE A 150 3.95 0.38 -12.30
N GLU A 151 4.45 1.57 -12.71
CA GLU A 151 5.85 1.78 -13.04
C GLU A 151 6.50 2.84 -12.16
N PRO A 152 7.81 2.71 -11.85
CA PRO A 152 8.57 3.75 -11.18
C PRO A 152 8.78 4.96 -12.09
N ILE A 153 8.85 6.14 -11.48
CA ILE A 153 9.41 7.34 -12.10
C ILE A 153 10.68 7.67 -11.34
N TYR A 154 11.82 7.49 -11.99
CA TYR A 154 13.12 7.80 -11.39
C TYR A 154 13.38 9.31 -11.43
N ASP A 155 14.10 9.80 -10.41
CA ASP A 155 14.40 11.22 -10.26
C ASP A 155 13.14 12.12 -10.34
N ALA A 156 12.07 11.73 -9.63
CA ALA A 156 10.79 12.41 -9.68
C ALA A 156 10.87 13.91 -9.32
N ASP A 157 11.83 14.32 -8.50
CA ASP A 157 12.11 15.70 -8.16
C ASP A 157 12.55 16.55 -9.37
N SER A 158 13.17 15.93 -10.38
CA SER A 158 13.58 16.58 -11.63
C SER A 158 12.61 16.32 -12.79
N SER A 159 11.82 15.25 -12.69
CA SER A 159 11.01 14.74 -13.81
C SER A 159 9.54 15.13 -13.74
N VAL A 160 8.93 15.22 -12.53
CA VAL A 160 7.48 15.36 -12.39
C VAL A 160 7.08 16.75 -11.93
N TYR A 161 6.21 17.41 -12.73
CA TYR A 161 5.71 18.75 -12.48
C TYR A 161 4.19 18.80 -12.57
N PHE A 162 3.52 19.11 -11.44
CA PHE A 162 2.08 19.30 -11.39
C PHE A 162 1.70 20.77 -11.47
N ASP A 163 0.47 21.03 -11.89
CA ASP A 163 -0.16 22.35 -11.89
C ASP A 163 -0.08 23.02 -10.49
N LEU A 164 0.33 24.28 -10.44
CA LEU A 164 0.44 25.09 -9.22
C LEU A 164 -0.88 25.27 -8.46
N ASN A 165 -2.02 25.11 -9.15
CA ASN A 165 -3.35 25.20 -8.52
C ASN A 165 -3.75 23.93 -7.78
N ALA A 166 -3.06 22.81 -8.04
CA ALA A 166 -3.31 21.54 -7.38
C ALA A 166 -2.74 21.56 -5.94
N LYS A 167 -3.62 21.72 -4.96
CA LYS A 167 -3.22 21.85 -3.54
C LYS A 167 -3.42 20.57 -2.73
N ARG A 168 -4.18 19.61 -3.22
CA ARG A 168 -4.33 18.33 -2.56
C ARG A 168 -3.00 17.57 -2.56
N GLN A 169 -2.79 16.74 -1.56
CA GLN A 169 -1.56 15.95 -1.46
C GLN A 169 -1.51 14.84 -2.52
N ASP A 170 -2.65 14.24 -2.80
CA ASP A 170 -2.84 13.20 -3.80
C ASP A 170 -2.95 13.74 -5.24
N LYS A 171 -2.89 15.07 -5.41
CA LYS A 171 -3.04 15.77 -6.69
C LYS A 171 -4.29 15.38 -7.49
N ALA A 172 -5.35 14.92 -6.81
CA ALA A 172 -6.64 14.62 -7.45
C ALA A 172 -7.30 15.86 -8.06
N ASP A 173 -6.91 17.06 -7.63
CA ASP A 173 -7.33 18.36 -8.13
C ASP A 173 -6.46 18.89 -9.28
N ALA A 174 -5.39 18.18 -9.66
CA ALA A 174 -4.51 18.58 -10.73
C ALA A 174 -5.22 18.53 -12.09
N LYS A 175 -5.05 19.58 -12.88
CA LYS A 175 -5.55 19.68 -14.26
C LYS A 175 -4.48 19.40 -15.30
N ARG A 176 -3.22 19.55 -14.94
CA ARG A 176 -2.07 19.34 -15.82
C ARG A 176 -0.94 18.68 -15.07
N CYS A 177 -0.19 17.85 -15.78
CA CYS A 177 1.03 17.24 -15.28
C CYS A 177 2.02 17.07 -16.44
N PHE A 178 3.30 17.26 -16.14
CA PHE A 178 4.40 17.00 -17.04
C PHE A 178 5.30 15.94 -16.42
N VAL A 179 5.69 14.97 -17.21
CA VAL A 179 6.72 13.99 -16.86
C VAL A 179 7.84 14.11 -17.88
N ILE A 180 9.02 14.50 -17.44
CA ILE A 180 10.17 14.73 -18.30
C ILE A 180 11.07 13.51 -18.26
N THR A 181 11.43 13.00 -19.41
CA THR A 181 12.36 11.90 -19.58
C THR A 181 13.57 12.38 -20.38
N ALA A 182 14.74 12.01 -19.95
CA ALA A 182 16.00 12.31 -20.65
C ALA A 182 16.32 11.15 -21.60
N MET A 183 16.59 11.46 -22.87
CA MET A 183 16.98 10.49 -23.90
C MET A 183 18.33 10.88 -24.49
N THR A 184 19.08 9.92 -25.00
CA THR A 184 20.27 10.25 -25.77
C THR A 184 19.84 10.87 -27.09
N LYS A 185 20.70 11.71 -27.69
CA LYS A 185 20.36 12.34 -28.97
C LYS A 185 20.16 11.30 -30.07
N GLU A 186 20.91 10.22 -30.06
CA GLU A 186 20.85 9.14 -31.04
C GLU A 186 19.52 8.39 -30.96
N ASP A 187 19.07 8.05 -29.73
CA ASP A 187 17.79 7.38 -29.51
C ASP A 187 16.60 8.28 -29.90
N TYR A 188 16.69 9.58 -29.57
CA TYR A 188 15.69 10.55 -29.95
C TYR A 188 15.53 10.67 -31.45
N GLU A 189 16.63 10.77 -32.21
CA GLU A 189 16.64 10.85 -33.66
C GLU A 189 16.12 9.53 -34.29
N ALA A 190 16.44 8.38 -33.70
CA ALA A 190 15.99 7.09 -34.18
C ALA A 190 14.49 6.89 -33.97
N GLU A 191 13.94 7.32 -32.83
CA GLU A 191 12.54 7.13 -32.47
C GLU A 191 11.63 8.15 -33.20
N TRP A 192 12.02 9.43 -33.24
CA TRP A 192 11.17 10.52 -33.71
C TRP A 192 11.56 11.10 -35.07
N GLY A 193 12.70 10.74 -35.61
CA GLY A 193 13.20 11.25 -36.90
C GLY A 193 13.41 12.76 -36.93
N ASP A 194 13.57 13.41 -35.78
CA ASP A 194 13.69 14.86 -35.63
C ASP A 194 15.09 15.24 -35.14
N ASP A 195 15.73 16.24 -35.78
CA ASP A 195 17.03 16.72 -35.32
C ASP A 195 16.84 17.93 -34.40
N PRO A 196 17.23 17.81 -33.13
CA PRO A 196 17.11 18.89 -32.14
C PRO A 196 17.84 20.17 -32.54
N ALA A 197 18.88 20.06 -33.33
CA ALA A 197 19.63 21.23 -33.84
C ALA A 197 18.83 22.14 -34.75
N THR A 198 17.71 21.65 -35.29
CA THR A 198 16.79 22.41 -36.16
C THR A 198 15.74 23.22 -35.44
N TRP A 199 15.64 23.06 -34.12
CA TRP A 199 14.63 23.75 -33.34
C TRP A 199 14.75 25.27 -33.43
N PRO A 200 13.61 26.03 -33.41
CA PRO A 200 13.64 27.47 -33.46
C PRO A 200 14.44 28.07 -32.30
N LYS A 201 15.38 28.93 -32.57
CA LYS A 201 16.22 29.61 -31.56
C LYS A 201 15.44 30.53 -30.61
N GLU A 202 14.18 30.81 -30.88
CA GLU A 202 13.31 31.58 -29.97
C GLU A 202 12.98 30.86 -28.65
N ILE A 203 13.13 29.54 -28.64
CA ILE A 203 12.95 28.69 -27.45
C ILE A 203 14.04 28.93 -26.41
N THR A 204 15.17 29.54 -26.79
CA THR A 204 16.28 29.90 -25.91
C THR A 204 15.94 30.92 -24.80
N ARG A 205 14.69 31.40 -24.72
CA ARG A 205 14.17 32.20 -23.63
C ARG A 205 13.61 31.39 -22.47
N THR A 206 13.44 30.08 -22.64
CA THR A 206 12.98 29.20 -21.58
C THR A 206 14.10 29.01 -20.56
N GLN A 207 13.74 28.95 -19.27
CA GLN A 207 14.73 28.72 -18.19
C GLN A 207 15.19 27.28 -18.12
N PHE A 208 14.58 26.38 -18.88
CA PHE A 208 14.90 24.97 -18.96
C PHE A 208 15.57 24.64 -20.29
N ASP A 209 16.75 24.08 -20.21
CA ASP A 209 17.49 23.66 -21.41
C ASP A 209 16.98 22.30 -21.89
N TRP A 210 16.05 22.32 -22.85
CA TRP A 210 15.48 21.12 -23.46
C TRP A 210 16.47 20.27 -24.24
N GLN A 211 17.60 20.84 -24.59
CA GLN A 211 18.65 20.16 -25.31
C GLN A 211 20.02 20.49 -24.66
N THR A 212 20.75 19.48 -24.28
CA THR A 212 22.18 19.53 -23.99
C THR A 212 22.96 18.87 -25.13
N PRO A 213 24.31 18.97 -25.20
CA PRO A 213 25.07 18.34 -26.29
C PRO A 213 24.81 16.85 -26.49
N ASP A 214 24.55 16.13 -25.38
CA ASP A 214 24.45 14.67 -25.37
C ASP A 214 23.03 14.16 -25.09
N VAL A 215 22.17 15.00 -24.51
CA VAL A 215 20.85 14.59 -24.00
C VAL A 215 19.75 15.53 -24.50
N VAL A 216 18.64 14.94 -24.88
CA VAL A 216 17.40 15.62 -25.27
C VAL A 216 16.32 15.27 -24.28
N TYR A 217 15.56 16.26 -23.83
CA TYR A 217 14.44 16.06 -22.92
C TYR A 217 13.13 15.98 -23.68
N VAL A 218 12.36 14.94 -23.40
CA VAL A 218 11.01 14.70 -23.92
C VAL A 218 10.04 14.77 -22.76
N ALA A 219 8.93 15.48 -22.95
CA ALA A 219 7.91 15.60 -21.93
C ALA A 219 6.64 14.88 -22.34
N GLU A 220 6.13 14.04 -21.46
CA GLU A 220 4.75 13.59 -21.49
C GLU A 220 3.88 14.66 -20.84
N TYR A 221 2.95 15.23 -21.58
CA TYR A 221 2.03 16.25 -21.11
C TYR A 221 0.63 15.69 -20.95
N TYR A 222 0.11 15.73 -19.75
CA TYR A 222 -1.23 15.29 -19.40
C TYR A 222 -2.12 16.48 -19.11
N ARG A 223 -3.30 16.52 -19.73
CA ARG A 223 -4.31 17.56 -19.49
C ARG A 223 -5.69 16.95 -19.25
N VAL A 224 -6.30 17.32 -18.13
CA VAL A 224 -7.69 16.97 -17.81
C VAL A 224 -8.62 17.90 -18.56
N GLU A 225 -9.45 17.36 -19.42
CA GLU A 225 -10.49 18.07 -20.16
C GLU A 225 -11.87 17.73 -19.59
N GLU A 226 -12.66 18.76 -19.27
CA GLU A 226 -14.04 18.61 -18.85
C GLU A 226 -14.95 18.70 -20.08
N LYS A 227 -15.50 17.58 -20.53
CA LYS A 227 -16.55 17.55 -21.54
C LYS A 227 -17.90 17.59 -20.86
N THR A 228 -18.76 18.51 -21.32
CA THR A 228 -20.14 18.54 -20.89
C THR A 228 -20.93 17.56 -21.75
N ASP A 229 -21.59 16.62 -21.10
CA ASP A 229 -22.52 15.69 -21.71
C ASP A 229 -23.87 15.74 -21.02
N TYR A 230 -24.89 15.12 -21.60
CA TYR A 230 -26.22 15.05 -21.06
C TYR A 230 -26.58 13.59 -20.79
N MET A 231 -26.92 13.28 -19.54
CA MET A 231 -27.57 12.01 -19.20
C MET A 231 -29.05 12.16 -19.48
N VAL A 232 -29.58 11.34 -20.33
CA VAL A 232 -30.98 11.29 -20.69
C VAL A 232 -31.60 10.08 -19.99
N THR A 233 -32.67 10.32 -19.26
CA THR A 233 -33.45 9.25 -18.65
C THR A 233 -34.67 8.99 -19.53
N PHE A 234 -34.77 7.78 -20.00
CA PHE A 234 -35.91 7.27 -20.75
C PHE A 234 -36.80 6.46 -19.82
N GLU A 235 -38.13 6.63 -19.94
CA GLU A 235 -39.11 5.84 -19.20
C GLU A 235 -39.87 4.96 -20.18
N GLY A 236 -39.81 3.66 -19.96
CA GLY A 236 -40.57 2.67 -20.72
C GLY A 236 -42.05 2.65 -20.34
N ILE A 237 -42.87 1.95 -21.12
CA ILE A 237 -44.34 1.79 -20.92
C ILE A 237 -44.62 1.04 -19.61
N THR A 238 -43.70 0.21 -19.13
CA THR A 238 -43.77 -0.57 -17.88
C THR A 238 -43.33 0.22 -16.67
N GLY A 239 -42.79 1.45 -16.84
CA GLY A 239 -42.24 2.26 -15.76
C GLY A 239 -40.74 2.05 -15.49
N ASP A 240 -40.07 1.31 -16.37
CA ASP A 240 -38.65 1.07 -16.28
C ASP A 240 -37.88 2.32 -16.71
N GLU A 241 -36.91 2.75 -15.90
CA GLU A 241 -36.07 3.91 -16.19
C GLU A 241 -34.71 3.46 -16.78
N GLU A 242 -34.45 3.81 -18.04
CA GLU A 242 -33.15 3.61 -18.67
C GLU A 242 -32.39 4.93 -18.72
N LYS A 243 -31.13 4.95 -18.29
CA LYS A 243 -30.28 6.15 -18.21
C LYS A 243 -29.08 5.99 -19.12
N GLU A 244 -29.02 6.76 -20.18
CA GLU A 244 -27.86 6.74 -21.09
C GLU A 244 -27.30 8.13 -21.35
N LEU A 245 -26.00 8.15 -21.73
CA LEU A 245 -25.31 9.38 -22.12
C LEU A 245 -25.65 9.74 -23.55
N LEU A 246 -25.97 11.00 -23.79
CA LEU A 246 -26.33 11.50 -25.12
C LEU A 246 -25.20 11.30 -26.15
N SER A 247 -23.93 11.33 -25.73
CA SER A 247 -22.77 11.11 -26.60
C SER A 247 -22.59 9.64 -27.00
N VAL A 248 -23.12 8.70 -26.22
CA VAL A 248 -23.07 7.25 -26.49
C VAL A 248 -24.25 6.81 -27.31
N LEU A 249 -25.39 7.51 -27.19
CA LEU A 249 -26.57 7.29 -28.01
C LEU A 249 -26.26 7.58 -29.47
N LYS A 250 -25.93 6.55 -30.25
CA LYS A 250 -25.90 6.63 -31.70
C LYS A 250 -27.31 6.86 -32.24
N GLU A 251 -27.46 7.60 -33.32
CA GLU A 251 -28.78 7.90 -33.93
C GLU A 251 -29.67 6.64 -34.08
N GLY A 252 -29.09 5.48 -34.41
CA GLY A 252 -29.79 4.21 -34.53
C GLY A 252 -30.38 3.67 -33.19
N LYS A 253 -29.66 3.79 -32.08
CA LYS A 253 -30.14 3.32 -30.76
C LYS A 253 -31.25 4.21 -30.21
N LEU A 254 -31.21 5.51 -30.52
CA LEU A 254 -32.27 6.45 -30.18
C LEU A 254 -33.57 6.15 -30.94
N GLU A 255 -33.49 5.71 -32.20
CA GLU A 255 -34.61 5.26 -32.99
C GLU A 255 -35.18 3.92 -32.48
N GLU A 256 -34.32 3.01 -32.04
CA GLU A 256 -34.71 1.72 -31.44
C GLU A 256 -35.47 1.93 -30.11
N LEU A 257 -34.94 2.75 -29.20
CA LEU A 257 -35.60 3.09 -27.94
C LEU A 257 -36.96 3.77 -28.17
N THR A 258 -37.03 4.66 -29.15
CA THR A 258 -38.27 5.33 -29.51
C THR A 258 -39.27 4.34 -30.13
N ALA A 259 -38.80 3.36 -30.92
CA ALA A 259 -39.64 2.29 -31.48
C ALA A 259 -40.17 1.31 -30.42
N LEU A 260 -39.37 1.07 -29.36
CA LEU A 260 -39.77 0.28 -28.17
C LEU A 260 -40.75 1.03 -27.23
N GLY A 261 -41.03 2.31 -27.52
CA GLY A 261 -42.00 3.11 -26.76
C GLY A 261 -41.41 3.87 -25.58
N TYR A 262 -40.08 3.92 -25.43
CA TYR A 262 -39.45 4.73 -24.40
C TYR A 262 -39.56 6.22 -24.72
N LYS A 263 -39.85 7.03 -23.69
CA LYS A 263 -39.96 8.49 -23.80
C LYS A 263 -38.91 9.17 -22.93
N GLU A 264 -38.30 10.19 -23.48
CA GLU A 264 -37.37 11.05 -22.70
C GLU A 264 -38.17 11.80 -21.63
N VAL A 265 -37.84 11.55 -20.34
CA VAL A 265 -38.47 12.19 -19.18
C VAL A 265 -37.60 13.25 -18.57
N LYS A 266 -36.31 13.02 -18.52
CA LYS A 266 -35.37 13.93 -17.84
C LYS A 266 -34.04 13.99 -18.58
N ARG A 267 -33.49 15.21 -18.69
CA ARG A 267 -32.16 15.47 -19.22
C ARG A 267 -31.32 16.17 -18.14
N LYS A 268 -30.26 15.52 -17.69
CA LYS A 268 -29.34 16.06 -16.69
C LYS A 268 -28.00 16.35 -17.31
N LYS A 269 -27.51 17.60 -17.16
CA LYS A 269 -26.18 17.98 -17.62
C LYS A 269 -25.11 17.36 -16.71
N ILE A 270 -24.21 16.57 -17.28
CA ILE A 270 -23.12 15.88 -16.59
C ILE A 270 -21.80 16.41 -17.18
N LYS A 271 -20.81 16.54 -16.31
CA LYS A 271 -19.45 16.82 -16.73
C LYS A 271 -18.64 15.54 -16.66
N GLN A 272 -18.16 15.07 -17.79
CA GLN A 272 -17.19 13.99 -17.87
C GLN A 272 -15.79 14.56 -17.89
N LYS A 273 -14.89 13.98 -17.09
CA LYS A 273 -13.47 14.27 -17.13
C LYS A 273 -12.78 13.21 -17.99
N LYS A 274 -12.00 13.64 -18.96
CA LYS A 274 -11.13 12.79 -19.76
C LYS A 274 -9.72 13.35 -19.74
N VAL A 275 -8.73 12.48 -19.73
CA VAL A 275 -7.32 12.87 -19.71
C VAL A 275 -6.76 12.72 -21.12
N HIS A 276 -6.20 13.79 -21.65
CA HIS A 276 -5.53 13.81 -22.94
C HIS A 276 -4.02 13.80 -22.73
N LYS A 277 -3.31 12.94 -23.42
CA LYS A 277 -1.86 12.79 -23.37
C LYS A 277 -1.22 13.25 -24.68
N TRP A 278 -0.16 14.03 -24.56
CA TRP A 278 0.74 14.38 -25.66
C TRP A 278 2.17 14.09 -25.30
N ILE A 279 2.95 13.68 -26.27
CA ILE A 279 4.41 13.61 -26.16
C ILE A 279 4.98 14.81 -26.90
N MET A 280 5.84 15.58 -26.25
CA MET A 280 6.39 16.81 -26.79
C MET A 280 7.86 16.97 -26.47
N SER A 281 8.57 17.63 -27.40
CA SER A 281 9.93 18.12 -27.19
C SER A 281 9.94 19.62 -26.96
N GLY A 282 11.11 20.21 -26.73
CA GLY A 282 11.24 21.65 -26.67
C GLY A 282 10.86 22.37 -27.97
N GLY A 283 10.82 21.67 -29.13
CA GLY A 283 10.53 22.25 -30.42
C GLY A 283 9.11 22.10 -30.92
N LYS A 284 8.48 20.97 -30.63
CA LYS A 284 7.15 20.64 -31.21
C LYS A 284 6.45 19.55 -30.40
N VAL A 285 5.17 19.34 -30.68
CA VAL A 285 4.47 18.10 -30.27
C VAL A 285 4.97 16.99 -31.20
N LEU A 286 5.49 15.91 -30.59
CA LEU A 286 5.99 14.74 -31.28
C LEU A 286 4.84 13.82 -31.65
N GLU A 287 3.99 13.53 -30.65
CA GLU A 287 2.85 12.63 -30.81
C GLU A 287 1.62 13.14 -30.03
N ASP A 288 0.44 12.96 -30.63
CA ASP A 288 -0.84 13.14 -29.97
C ASP A 288 -1.43 11.75 -29.66
N CYS A 289 -1.20 11.26 -28.43
CA CYS A 289 -1.70 9.95 -27.99
C CYS A 289 -3.23 9.94 -27.77
N GLY A 290 -3.90 11.10 -27.86
CA GLY A 290 -5.33 11.21 -27.65
C GLY A 290 -5.76 11.08 -26.18
N TYR A 291 -6.97 10.55 -25.98
CA TYR A 291 -7.50 10.31 -24.63
C TYR A 291 -7.03 8.96 -24.12
N ILE A 292 -6.47 8.98 -22.92
CA ILE A 292 -6.04 7.77 -22.22
C ILE A 292 -7.17 7.22 -21.35
N ALA A 293 -7.05 5.96 -20.94
CA ALA A 293 -7.98 5.31 -20.02
C ALA A 293 -8.01 6.01 -18.64
N GLY A 294 -9.19 6.05 -18.06
CA GLY A 294 -9.42 6.66 -16.77
C GLY A 294 -9.77 8.15 -16.81
N ARG A 295 -10.25 8.64 -15.66
CA ARG A 295 -10.73 10.03 -15.47
C ARG A 295 -9.75 10.90 -14.72
N CYS A 296 -8.61 10.35 -14.33
CA CYS A 296 -7.59 10.96 -13.48
C CYS A 296 -6.23 10.92 -14.16
N ILE A 297 -5.39 11.92 -13.88
CA ILE A 297 -3.98 11.87 -14.29
C ILE A 297 -3.33 10.64 -13.62
N PRO A 298 -2.70 9.74 -14.41
CA PRO A 298 -2.18 8.48 -13.91
C PRO A 298 -0.79 8.62 -13.25
N ILE A 299 -0.46 9.80 -12.73
CA ILE A 299 0.78 10.08 -12.02
C ILE A 299 0.45 10.32 -10.55
N VAL A 300 1.05 9.56 -9.67
CA VAL A 300 0.80 9.62 -8.22
C VAL A 300 2.05 10.11 -7.50
N PRO A 301 1.98 11.30 -6.86
CA PRO A 301 3.11 11.83 -6.10
C PRO A 301 3.16 11.23 -4.70
N VAL A 302 4.39 11.02 -4.22
CA VAL A 302 4.69 10.66 -2.84
C VAL A 302 5.46 11.79 -2.19
N TYR A 303 4.96 12.28 -1.07
CA TYR A 303 5.62 13.39 -0.34
C TYR A 303 6.23 12.89 0.95
N GLY A 304 7.41 13.41 1.27
CA GLY A 304 7.98 13.32 2.60
C GLY A 304 7.20 14.21 3.57
N LYS A 305 7.81 15.25 4.11
CA LYS A 305 7.06 16.31 4.83
C LYS A 305 6.65 17.37 3.84
N ARG A 306 5.38 17.82 3.91
CA ARG A 306 4.79 18.77 2.96
C ARG A 306 4.07 19.90 3.70
N TRP A 307 4.25 21.14 3.24
CA TRP A 307 3.56 22.33 3.75
C TRP A 307 3.52 23.42 2.70
N PHE A 308 2.77 24.48 2.99
CA PHE A 308 2.68 25.66 2.14
C PHE A 308 3.22 26.89 2.89
N VAL A 309 4.07 27.65 2.22
CA VAL A 309 4.54 28.97 2.69
C VAL A 309 4.49 29.90 1.49
N ASP A 310 3.91 31.11 1.67
CA ASP A 310 3.70 32.10 0.62
C ASP A 310 2.95 31.55 -0.61
N ASN A 311 1.99 30.65 -0.36
CA ASN A 311 1.23 29.94 -1.38
C ASN A 311 2.07 29.02 -2.31
N VAL A 312 3.32 28.79 -1.97
CA VAL A 312 4.23 27.86 -2.65
C VAL A 312 4.28 26.55 -1.89
N GLU A 313 4.15 25.45 -2.61
CA GLU A 313 4.30 24.10 -2.05
C GLU A 313 5.75 23.84 -1.73
N ARG A 314 6.00 23.39 -0.50
CA ARG A 314 7.30 23.02 0.01
C ARG A 314 7.30 21.58 0.45
N CYS A 315 8.39 20.88 0.22
CA CYS A 315 8.57 19.50 0.68
C CYS A 315 10.00 19.29 1.15
N MET A 316 10.19 18.37 2.06
CA MET A 316 11.52 17.93 2.49
C MET A 316 11.51 16.48 2.93
N GLY A 317 12.65 15.84 2.76
CA GLY A 317 12.94 14.52 3.30
C GLY A 317 13.47 14.58 4.73
N HIS A 318 13.94 13.43 5.19
CA HIS A 318 14.53 13.26 6.52
C HIS A 318 15.94 13.86 6.62
N VAL A 319 16.63 13.95 5.49
CA VAL A 319 18.05 14.38 5.40
C VAL A 319 18.22 15.87 5.66
N ARG A 320 17.31 16.73 5.17
CA ARG A 320 17.48 18.19 5.15
C ARG A 320 17.82 18.79 6.50
N LEU A 321 17.11 18.38 7.57
CA LEU A 321 17.33 18.91 8.91
C LEU A 321 18.65 18.46 9.54
N ALA A 322 19.19 17.34 9.11
CA ALA A 322 20.40 16.77 9.68
C ALA A 322 21.68 17.16 8.92
N LYS A 323 21.58 17.83 7.74
CA LYS A 323 22.74 18.15 6.88
C LYS A 323 23.82 18.93 7.61
N ASP A 324 23.45 19.97 8.33
CA ASP A 324 24.43 20.84 8.98
C ASP A 324 25.14 20.11 10.13
N MET A 325 24.40 19.32 10.91
CA MET A 325 24.97 18.51 11.99
C MET A 325 25.87 17.40 11.43
N GLN A 326 25.50 16.80 10.30
CA GLN A 326 26.30 15.79 9.62
C GLN A 326 27.62 16.39 9.10
N ARG A 327 27.58 17.57 8.47
CA ARG A 327 28.78 18.29 8.03
C ARG A 327 29.67 18.66 9.20
N LEU A 328 29.11 19.18 10.28
CA LEU A 328 29.83 19.52 11.50
C LEU A 328 30.54 18.29 12.07
N LYS A 329 29.89 17.16 12.15
CA LYS A 329 30.44 15.89 12.62
C LYS A 329 31.63 15.44 11.76
N ASN A 330 31.47 15.43 10.43
CA ASN A 330 32.54 15.06 9.50
C ASN A 330 33.74 15.96 9.64
N MET A 331 33.52 17.29 9.78
CA MET A 331 34.57 18.28 10.00
C MET A 331 35.31 18.06 11.32
N GLN A 332 34.60 17.78 12.41
CA GLN A 332 35.16 17.47 13.73
C GLN A 332 36.01 16.21 13.68
N LEU A 333 35.53 15.14 13.07
CA LEU A 333 36.26 13.88 12.93
C LEU A 333 37.51 14.04 12.06
N SER A 334 37.40 14.75 10.94
CA SER A 334 38.55 15.04 10.08
C SER A 334 39.61 15.88 10.80
N LYS A 335 39.20 16.88 11.58
CA LYS A 335 40.09 17.69 12.38
C LYS A 335 40.74 16.87 13.50
N LEU A 336 39.99 15.99 14.16
CA LEU A 336 40.54 15.09 15.19
C LEU A 336 41.58 14.14 14.60
N ALA A 337 41.32 13.58 13.42
CA ALA A 337 42.28 12.72 12.72
C ALA A 337 43.56 13.49 12.30
N GLU A 338 43.41 14.73 11.81
CA GLU A 338 44.53 15.60 11.48
C GLU A 338 45.40 15.87 12.72
N ILE A 339 44.77 16.24 13.86
CA ILE A 339 45.50 16.45 15.11
C ILE A 339 46.17 15.16 15.57
N SER A 340 45.50 14.01 15.50
CA SER A 340 46.04 12.72 15.87
C SER A 340 47.27 12.33 15.02
N ALA A 341 47.20 12.59 13.72
CA ALA A 341 48.30 12.32 12.81
C ALA A 341 49.50 13.23 13.07
N LEU A 342 49.24 14.50 13.43
CA LEU A 342 50.29 15.49 13.72
C LEU A 342 50.82 15.43 15.16
N SER A 343 50.02 14.89 16.09
CA SER A 343 50.40 14.87 17.53
C SER A 343 51.54 13.92 17.86
N SER A 344 51.85 12.98 16.99
CA SER A 344 52.87 11.97 17.22
C SER A 344 54.29 12.53 17.07
N MET A 345 54.49 13.77 16.61
CA MET A 345 55.82 14.29 16.33
C MET A 345 56.00 15.75 16.76
N GLU A 346 56.82 15.92 17.77
CA GLU A 346 57.43 17.21 18.07
C GLU A 346 58.50 17.46 17.02
N LYS A 347 58.36 18.49 16.20
CA LYS A 347 59.34 18.85 15.18
C LYS A 347 60.42 19.68 15.80
N PRO A 348 61.69 19.26 15.72
CA PRO A 348 62.81 20.04 16.20
C PRO A 348 63.01 21.26 15.32
N ILE A 349 63.38 22.38 15.94
CA ILE A 349 63.81 23.64 15.28
C ILE A 349 65.28 23.71 15.34
N PHE A 350 65.93 23.74 14.18
CA PHE A 350 67.36 23.79 14.04
C PHE A 350 67.84 25.08 13.35
N MET A 351 69.07 25.51 13.64
CA MET A 351 69.80 26.43 12.75
C MET A 351 70.22 25.66 11.50
N PRO A 352 70.33 26.31 10.31
CA PRO A 352 70.78 25.65 9.09
C PRO A 352 72.12 24.95 9.24
N GLU A 353 73.02 25.49 10.04
CA GLU A 353 74.37 24.97 10.32
C GLU A 353 74.34 23.64 11.09
N GLN A 354 73.35 23.46 11.99
CA GLN A 354 73.23 22.24 12.79
C GLN A 354 72.83 21.02 11.96
N VAL A 355 72.14 21.24 10.86
CA VAL A 355 71.51 20.16 10.02
C VAL A 355 72.29 20.04 8.68
N ALA A 356 73.31 20.86 8.45
CA ALA A 356 74.06 20.80 7.21
C ALA A 356 74.76 19.43 7.00
N GLY A 357 74.43 18.80 5.84
CA GLY A 357 74.81 17.42 5.49
C GLY A 357 73.90 16.33 6.03
N HIS A 358 72.97 16.62 6.97
CA HIS A 358 72.08 15.65 7.58
C HIS A 358 70.60 15.97 7.29
N GLN A 359 70.29 16.89 6.40
CA GLN A 359 68.95 17.40 6.09
C GLN A 359 67.98 16.27 5.65
N VAL A 360 68.47 15.37 4.81
CA VAL A 360 67.70 14.26 4.29
C VAL A 360 67.22 13.29 5.41
N MET A 361 68.20 13.00 6.36
CA MET A 361 67.90 12.12 7.50
C MET A 361 66.78 12.69 8.38
N TRP A 362 66.81 13.98 8.67
CA TRP A 362 65.80 14.66 9.48
C TRP A 362 64.50 14.87 8.71
N ALA A 363 64.55 15.04 7.39
CA ALA A 363 63.35 15.16 6.57
C ALA A 363 62.62 13.82 6.41
N GLU A 364 63.35 12.72 6.34
CA GLU A 364 62.82 11.38 6.17
C GLU A 364 62.59 10.61 7.48
N ASP A 365 62.88 11.19 8.63
CA ASP A 365 62.71 10.53 9.95
C ASP A 365 61.30 10.02 10.20
N ASN A 366 60.29 10.67 9.61
CA ASN A 366 58.88 10.23 9.66
C ASN A 366 58.55 9.03 8.75
N LEU A 367 59.39 8.79 7.75
CA LEU A 367 59.16 7.73 6.74
C LEU A 367 60.07 6.54 6.95
N LYS A 368 61.27 6.78 7.50
CA LYS A 368 62.29 5.77 7.74
C LYS A 368 62.70 5.79 9.21
N ASN A 369 62.67 4.64 9.83
CA ASN A 369 63.12 4.52 11.22
C ASN A 369 64.65 4.48 11.28
N TYR A 370 65.31 5.62 11.48
CA TYR A 370 66.70 5.69 11.63
C TYR A 370 67.16 5.28 13.04
N PRO A 371 68.15 4.44 13.19
CA PRO A 371 68.63 3.99 14.51
C PRO A 371 69.25 5.09 15.35
N TYR A 372 69.73 6.17 14.71
CA TYR A 372 70.27 7.38 15.35
C TYR A 372 70.16 8.58 14.42
N LEU A 373 70.05 9.78 14.99
CA LEU A 373 69.97 11.04 14.27
C LEU A 373 71.22 11.86 14.57
N LEU A 374 71.80 12.42 13.52
CA LEU A 374 73.07 13.20 13.63
C LEU A 374 72.75 14.70 13.61
N VAL A 375 73.46 15.46 14.45
CA VAL A 375 73.46 16.93 14.54
C VAL A 375 74.88 17.45 14.60
N ASN A 376 75.17 18.50 13.85
CA ASN A 376 76.47 19.17 13.92
C ASN A 376 76.54 20.07 15.15
N GLY A 377 77.73 20.09 15.80
CA GLY A 377 77.98 21.03 16.85
C GLY A 377 78.16 22.47 16.33
N ILE A 378 77.85 23.45 17.15
CA ILE A 378 78.02 24.87 16.83
C ILE A 378 79.43 25.28 17.28
N THR A 379 80.17 25.91 16.35
CA THR A 379 81.51 26.42 16.65
C THR A 379 81.42 27.78 17.35
N ASP A 380 81.91 27.87 18.55
CA ASP A 380 81.97 29.11 19.33
C ASP A 380 82.98 30.11 18.74
N ALA A 381 82.88 31.41 19.08
CA ALA A 381 83.80 32.47 18.63
C ALA A 381 85.28 32.19 18.92
N GLN A 382 85.53 31.21 19.76
CA GLN A 382 86.92 30.76 20.15
C GLN A 382 87.37 29.49 19.39
N GLY A 383 86.54 28.97 18.42
CA GLY A 383 86.90 27.81 17.61
C GLY A 383 86.63 26.45 18.24
N ALA A 384 86.05 26.39 19.42
CA ALA A 384 85.68 25.14 20.08
C ALA A 384 84.29 24.66 19.60
N VAL A 385 84.20 23.39 19.18
CA VAL A 385 82.89 22.77 18.78
C VAL A 385 82.14 22.34 20.04
N GLN A 386 81.05 22.99 20.30
CA GLN A 386 80.11 22.58 21.39
C GLN A 386 78.93 21.77 20.85
N PRO A 387 78.57 20.74 21.58
CA PRO A 387 77.36 20.01 21.22
C PRO A 387 76.08 20.92 21.35
N ALA A 388 75.38 21.13 20.27
CA ALA A 388 74.19 21.98 20.24
C ALA A 388 72.94 21.13 20.01
N PRO A 389 72.14 20.97 21.02
CA PRO A 389 70.83 20.33 20.85
C PRO A 389 69.88 21.20 19.99
N PRO A 390 68.75 20.70 19.51
CA PRO A 390 67.74 21.52 18.83
C PRO A 390 67.36 22.74 19.68
N ILE A 391 67.23 23.91 19.05
CA ILE A 391 66.91 25.18 19.72
C ILE A 391 65.59 25.10 20.47
N ALA A 392 64.63 24.47 19.86
CA ALA A 392 63.28 24.26 20.42
C ALA A 392 62.60 23.08 19.72
N TYR A 393 61.58 22.65 20.28
CA TYR A 393 60.64 21.73 19.64
C TYR A 393 59.30 22.44 19.43
N THR A 394 58.64 22.17 18.29
CA THR A 394 57.25 22.59 18.13
C THR A 394 56.41 21.80 19.12
N LYS A 395 55.50 22.47 19.82
CA LYS A 395 54.56 21.74 20.71
C LYS A 395 53.66 20.87 19.87
N ALA A 396 53.61 19.58 20.22
CA ALA A 396 52.63 18.68 19.64
C ALA A 396 51.21 19.24 19.83
N PRO A 397 50.38 19.30 18.80
CA PRO A 397 49.02 19.75 18.96
C PRO A 397 48.28 18.77 19.88
N GLN A 398 47.81 19.27 21.01
CA GLN A 398 46.98 18.47 21.92
C GLN A 398 45.53 18.54 21.52
N VAL A 399 44.78 17.44 21.64
CA VAL A 399 43.34 17.44 21.43
C VAL A 399 42.68 18.31 22.49
N PRO A 400 42.02 19.43 22.14
CA PRO A 400 41.34 20.25 23.13
C PRO A 400 40.22 19.46 23.82
N PRO A 401 40.13 19.44 25.16
CA PRO A 401 39.03 18.74 25.86
C PRO A 401 37.64 19.21 25.42
N ALA A 402 37.49 20.48 25.03
CA ALA A 402 36.28 21.05 24.47
C ALA A 402 35.84 20.36 23.17
N MET A 403 36.78 19.83 22.40
CA MET A 403 36.47 19.15 21.13
C MET A 403 35.77 17.79 21.37
N ALA A 404 36.21 17.06 22.40
CA ALA A 404 35.54 15.82 22.78
C ALA A 404 34.10 16.06 23.32
N ALA A 405 33.93 17.14 24.11
CA ALA A 405 32.62 17.55 24.59
C ALA A 405 31.72 17.97 23.42
N LEU A 406 32.24 18.74 22.46
CA LEU A 406 31.47 19.16 21.29
C LEU A 406 31.06 17.99 20.40
N LEU A 407 31.92 16.98 20.22
CA LEU A 407 31.58 15.73 19.53
C LEU A 407 30.39 15.02 20.22
N GLY A 408 30.45 14.93 21.56
CA GLY A 408 29.35 14.34 22.35
C GLY A 408 28.01 15.08 22.16
N VAL A 409 28.04 16.42 22.22
CA VAL A 409 26.84 17.24 21.97
C VAL A 409 26.33 17.04 20.53
N THR A 410 27.21 17.09 19.54
CA THR A 410 26.85 16.89 18.12
C THR A 410 26.23 15.50 17.90
N ASP A 411 26.72 14.45 18.57
CA ASP A 411 26.15 13.12 18.49
C ASP A 411 24.76 13.04 19.13
N ILE A 412 24.54 13.69 20.25
CA ILE A 412 23.22 13.76 20.90
C ILE A 412 22.24 14.52 20.03
N ASP A 413 22.61 15.69 19.54
CA ASP A 413 21.74 16.50 18.68
C ASP A 413 21.39 15.75 17.39
N MET A 414 22.36 15.07 16.78
CA MET A 414 22.15 14.25 15.61
C MET A 414 21.21 13.07 15.89
N GLN A 415 21.36 12.41 17.04
CA GLN A 415 20.44 11.35 17.46
C GLN A 415 19.02 11.86 17.65
N GLN A 416 18.86 13.05 18.21
CA GLN A 416 17.52 13.66 18.37
C GLN A 416 16.91 14.03 17.03
N LEU A 417 17.69 14.60 16.10
CA LEU A 417 17.19 14.98 14.75
C LEU A 417 16.84 13.77 13.89
N LEU A 418 17.65 12.72 13.94
CA LEU A 418 17.47 11.50 13.15
C LEU A 418 16.62 10.43 13.82
N GLY A 419 16.22 10.64 15.07
CA GLY A 419 15.38 9.69 15.81
C GLY A 419 16.10 8.42 16.25
N SER A 420 17.40 8.33 16.09
CA SER A 420 18.15 7.16 16.53
C SER A 420 18.62 7.35 17.96
N GLN A 421 17.85 6.86 18.94
CA GLN A 421 18.36 6.79 20.31
C GLN A 421 19.32 5.60 20.43
N GLY A 422 20.63 5.88 20.40
CA GLY A 422 21.69 4.88 20.59
C GLY A 422 21.73 4.22 22.01
N ASN A 423 20.71 4.47 22.81
CA ASN A 423 20.58 3.90 24.14
C ASN A 423 19.74 2.62 24.19
N GLY A 424 19.10 2.21 23.05
CA GLY A 424 18.36 0.95 23.00
C GLY A 424 19.23 -0.25 23.38
N ASP A 425 20.42 -0.34 22.82
CA ASP A 425 21.35 -1.43 23.11
C ASP A 425 21.90 -1.44 24.56
N LYS A 426 21.99 -0.28 25.20
CA LYS A 426 22.43 -0.19 26.59
C LYS A 426 21.32 -0.40 27.61
N MET A 427 20.05 -0.23 27.21
CA MET A 427 18.89 -0.44 28.08
C MET A 427 18.41 -1.90 28.16
N VAL A 428 18.78 -2.73 27.19
CA VAL A 428 18.26 -4.12 27.05
C VAL A 428 18.65 -5.03 28.22
N SER A 429 19.65 -4.71 29.03
CA SER A 429 20.06 -5.62 30.12
C SER A 429 19.21 -5.53 31.41
N HIS A 430 18.37 -4.50 31.61
CA HIS A 430 17.56 -4.33 32.84
C HIS A 430 16.19 -3.69 32.63
N VAL A 431 15.63 -3.64 31.44
CA VAL A 431 14.35 -2.96 31.16
C VAL A 431 13.25 -3.98 30.85
N THR A 432 12.09 -3.81 31.48
CA THR A 432 10.87 -4.62 31.24
C THR A 432 10.42 -4.49 29.79
N SER A 433 9.92 -5.56 29.18
CA SER A 433 9.42 -5.60 27.79
C SER A 433 8.50 -4.41 27.43
N LYS A 434 7.65 -3.97 28.34
CA LYS A 434 6.79 -2.78 28.18
C LYS A 434 7.56 -1.47 27.94
N ALA A 435 8.75 -1.32 28.49
CA ALA A 435 9.54 -0.10 28.27
C ALA A 435 10.28 -0.15 26.94
N VAL A 436 10.61 -1.35 26.44
CA VAL A 436 11.14 -1.55 25.08
C VAL A 436 10.03 -1.22 24.06
N ASP A 437 8.80 -1.68 24.29
CA ASP A 437 7.65 -1.37 23.43
C ASP A 437 7.36 0.13 23.37
N LEU A 438 7.44 0.84 24.51
CA LEU A 438 7.28 2.29 24.56
C LEU A 438 8.38 3.06 23.80
N VAL A 439 9.61 2.57 23.82
CA VAL A 439 10.72 3.15 23.06
C VAL A 439 10.53 2.88 21.56
N MET A 440 10.12 1.68 21.18
CA MET A 440 9.77 1.35 19.78
C MET A 440 8.62 2.22 19.28
N GLN A 441 7.54 2.36 20.04
CA GLN A 441 6.43 3.25 19.67
C GLN A 441 6.86 4.71 19.47
N ARG A 442 7.82 5.23 20.26
CA ARG A 442 8.35 6.59 20.07
C ARG A 442 9.20 6.73 18.81
N LEU A 443 9.93 5.68 18.43
CA LEU A 443 10.73 5.66 17.21
C LEU A 443 9.80 5.60 15.98
N ASP A 444 8.74 4.82 16.08
CA ASP A 444 7.71 4.72 15.03
C ASP A 444 6.97 6.04 14.80
N MET A 445 6.83 6.89 15.83
CA MET A 445 6.21 8.21 15.68
C MET A 445 7.00 9.18 14.79
N GLN A 446 8.31 9.01 14.63
CA GLN A 446 9.12 9.89 13.76
C GLN A 446 9.05 9.46 12.29
N SER A 447 8.96 8.16 12.03
CA SER A 447 8.76 7.60 10.68
C SER A 447 7.32 7.68 10.22
N TYR A 448 6.36 7.77 11.16
CA TYR A 448 4.92 7.71 10.90
C TYR A 448 4.43 8.69 9.83
N ILE A 449 4.98 9.92 9.78
CA ILE A 449 4.55 10.91 8.78
C ILE A 449 4.84 10.45 7.35
N TYR A 450 5.96 9.77 7.13
CA TYR A 450 6.34 9.26 5.81
C TYR A 450 5.46 8.08 5.41
N VAL A 451 5.24 7.13 6.33
CA VAL A 451 4.35 5.99 6.11
C VAL A 451 2.91 6.43 5.88
N SER A 452 2.40 7.38 6.69
CA SER A 452 1.06 7.94 6.50
C SER A 452 0.90 8.65 5.15
N ASN A 453 1.92 9.35 4.69
CA ASN A 453 1.89 10.00 3.38
C ASN A 453 1.98 9.00 2.23
N MET A 454 2.74 7.92 2.40
CA MET A 454 2.76 6.80 1.45
C MET A 454 1.41 6.09 1.38
N ALA A 455 0.73 5.89 2.51
CA ALA A 455 -0.62 5.31 2.54
C ALA A 455 -1.62 6.14 1.72
N LYS A 456 -1.54 7.48 1.79
CA LYS A 456 -2.37 8.35 0.96
C LYS A 456 -2.04 8.22 -0.53
N ALA A 457 -0.76 8.06 -0.87
CA ALA A 457 -0.34 7.85 -2.25
C ALA A 457 -0.83 6.50 -2.78
N ILE A 458 -0.67 5.42 -2.01
CA ILE A 458 -1.16 4.08 -2.38
C ILE A 458 -2.69 4.07 -2.52
N LYS A 459 -3.41 4.76 -1.62
CA LYS A 459 -4.85 4.97 -1.79
C LYS A 459 -5.16 5.60 -3.16
N ARG A 460 -4.37 6.61 -3.53
CA ARG A 460 -4.54 7.28 -4.83
C ARG A 460 -4.22 6.35 -6.00
N VAL A 461 -3.23 5.47 -5.87
CA VAL A 461 -2.96 4.42 -6.87
C VAL A 461 -4.19 3.55 -7.08
N GLY A 462 -4.81 3.07 -6.00
CA GLY A 462 -6.05 2.29 -6.08
C GLY A 462 -7.21 3.03 -6.75
N GLU A 463 -7.39 4.34 -6.44
CA GLU A 463 -8.42 5.17 -7.09
C GLU A 463 -8.18 5.35 -8.59
N VAL A 464 -6.92 5.58 -8.99
CA VAL A 464 -6.53 5.73 -10.40
C VAL A 464 -6.68 4.41 -11.13
N TRP A 465 -6.18 3.31 -10.56
CA TRP A 465 -6.31 1.97 -11.12
C TRP A 465 -7.78 1.60 -11.36
N LEU A 466 -8.64 1.78 -10.37
CA LEU A 466 -10.07 1.52 -10.51
C LEU A 466 -10.71 2.34 -11.65
N SER A 467 -10.28 3.61 -11.77
CA SER A 467 -10.76 4.47 -12.86
C SER A 467 -10.30 4.00 -14.24
N MET A 468 -9.09 3.42 -14.33
CA MET A 468 -8.56 2.85 -15.58
C MET A 468 -9.16 1.47 -15.86
N ALA A 469 -9.32 0.63 -14.84
CA ALA A 469 -9.87 -0.71 -14.96
C ALA A 469 -11.26 -0.72 -15.61
N LYS A 470 -12.09 0.27 -15.27
CA LYS A 470 -13.42 0.45 -15.87
C LYS A 470 -13.40 0.75 -17.38
N ASP A 471 -12.31 1.26 -17.90
CA ASP A 471 -12.16 1.58 -19.32
C ASP A 471 -11.30 0.53 -20.06
N VAL A 472 -10.47 -0.23 -19.37
CA VAL A 472 -9.54 -1.22 -19.94
C VAL A 472 -10.11 -2.64 -19.92
N PHE A 473 -10.86 -3.02 -18.87
CA PHE A 473 -11.41 -4.38 -18.72
C PHE A 473 -12.87 -4.45 -19.17
N VAL A 474 -13.13 -4.12 -20.43
CA VAL A 474 -14.50 -4.00 -21.01
C VAL A 474 -14.82 -5.17 -21.95
N GLU A 475 -13.87 -6.02 -22.28
CA GLU A 475 -14.03 -7.11 -23.23
C GLU A 475 -14.87 -8.24 -22.68
N ASP A 476 -15.85 -8.73 -23.49
CA ASP A 476 -16.74 -9.82 -23.11
C ASP A 476 -15.97 -11.12 -22.90
N LYS A 477 -16.20 -11.79 -21.76
CA LYS A 477 -15.60 -13.09 -21.38
C LYS A 477 -14.08 -13.10 -21.28
N ARG A 478 -13.51 -11.96 -20.95
CA ARG A 478 -12.08 -11.88 -20.74
C ARG A 478 -11.66 -12.70 -19.52
N LYS A 479 -10.69 -13.59 -19.73
CA LYS A 479 -10.10 -14.38 -18.65
C LYS A 479 -8.95 -13.62 -18.03
N MET A 480 -9.07 -13.37 -16.74
CA MET A 480 -8.03 -12.67 -16.00
C MET A 480 -7.58 -13.47 -14.79
N LYS A 481 -6.29 -13.36 -14.51
CA LYS A 481 -5.67 -13.91 -13.32
C LYS A 481 -6.05 -13.06 -12.10
N VAL A 482 -6.45 -13.72 -11.04
CA VAL A 482 -6.79 -13.11 -9.76
C VAL A 482 -5.90 -13.71 -8.67
N VAL A 483 -5.38 -12.83 -7.81
CA VAL A 483 -4.60 -13.28 -6.65
C VAL A 483 -5.45 -13.10 -5.39
N THR A 484 -5.82 -14.22 -4.77
CA THR A 484 -6.59 -14.21 -3.54
C THR A 484 -5.78 -13.67 -2.35
N ALA A 485 -6.46 -13.29 -1.27
CA ALA A 485 -5.80 -12.80 -0.04
C ALA A 485 -4.78 -13.80 0.55
N ASN A 486 -4.91 -15.08 0.23
CA ASN A 486 -4.00 -16.15 0.67
C ASN A 486 -2.79 -16.33 -0.27
N GLY A 487 -2.70 -15.58 -1.37
CA GLY A 487 -1.64 -15.69 -2.38
C GLY A 487 -1.87 -16.82 -3.41
N ASN A 488 -3.02 -17.47 -3.41
CA ASN A 488 -3.37 -18.42 -4.45
C ASN A 488 -3.75 -17.67 -5.74
N GLN A 489 -3.41 -18.25 -6.87
CA GLN A 489 -3.77 -17.73 -8.19
C GLN A 489 -4.98 -18.49 -8.69
N ASP A 490 -6.03 -17.75 -9.03
CA ASP A 490 -7.26 -18.28 -9.62
C ASP A 490 -7.53 -17.50 -10.93
N GLU A 491 -8.30 -18.10 -11.85
CA GLU A 491 -8.75 -17.44 -13.08
C GLU A 491 -10.22 -17.05 -12.90
N ILE A 492 -10.56 -15.83 -13.31
CA ILE A 492 -11.95 -15.34 -13.32
C ILE A 492 -12.27 -14.81 -14.71
N GLU A 493 -13.47 -15.09 -15.19
CA GLU A 493 -14.03 -14.51 -16.39
C GLU A 493 -14.77 -13.21 -16.04
N LEU A 494 -14.40 -12.11 -16.70
CA LEU A 494 -15.06 -10.80 -16.58
C LEU A 494 -16.09 -10.66 -17.69
N MET A 495 -17.08 -9.79 -17.48
CA MET A 495 -18.11 -9.44 -18.46
C MET A 495 -18.81 -10.69 -19.04
N THR A 496 -19.16 -11.66 -18.19
CA THR A 496 -19.84 -12.87 -18.64
C THR A 496 -21.33 -12.58 -18.80
N PRO A 497 -21.90 -12.69 -20.02
CA PRO A 497 -23.32 -12.44 -20.23
C PRO A 497 -24.15 -13.56 -19.59
N VAL A 498 -24.98 -13.21 -18.61
CA VAL A 498 -25.90 -14.09 -17.91
C VAL A 498 -27.33 -13.58 -18.14
N ILE A 499 -28.25 -14.48 -18.49
CA ILE A 499 -29.68 -14.13 -18.59
C ILE A 499 -30.28 -14.20 -17.19
N ASN A 500 -30.70 -13.08 -16.66
CA ASN A 500 -31.39 -13.02 -15.38
C ASN A 500 -32.72 -13.85 -15.48
N PRO A 501 -32.89 -14.91 -14.65
CA PRO A 501 -34.05 -15.77 -14.72
C PRO A 501 -35.37 -15.09 -14.31
N GLU A 502 -35.30 -13.94 -13.61
CA GLU A 502 -36.49 -13.21 -13.13
C GLU A 502 -36.93 -12.13 -14.12
N SER A 503 -35.99 -11.35 -14.71
CA SER A 503 -36.31 -10.27 -15.65
C SER A 503 -36.24 -10.71 -17.12
N GLY A 504 -35.47 -11.77 -17.45
CA GLY A 504 -35.21 -12.20 -18.82
C GLY A 504 -34.27 -11.28 -19.59
N GLU A 505 -33.67 -10.30 -18.92
CA GLU A 505 -32.71 -9.36 -19.47
C GLU A 505 -31.30 -9.94 -19.42
N LEU A 506 -30.43 -9.43 -20.30
CA LEU A 506 -29.04 -9.84 -20.40
C LEU A 506 -28.25 -8.97 -19.44
N GLU A 507 -27.83 -9.53 -18.32
CA GLU A 507 -26.94 -8.91 -17.35
C GLU A 507 -25.52 -9.45 -17.53
N TYR A 508 -24.51 -8.64 -17.18
CA TYR A 508 -23.13 -9.06 -17.21
C TYR A 508 -22.64 -9.36 -15.80
N ASP A 509 -22.19 -10.59 -15.58
CA ASP A 509 -21.57 -10.98 -14.32
C ASP A 509 -20.12 -10.47 -14.29
N ASN A 510 -19.65 -10.02 -13.12
CA ASN A 510 -18.34 -9.41 -12.90
C ASN A 510 -18.08 -8.11 -13.72
N ASP A 511 -19.11 -7.29 -13.94
CA ASP A 511 -18.95 -5.96 -14.51
C ASP A 511 -18.44 -4.94 -13.46
N LEU A 512 -17.19 -4.49 -13.62
CA LEU A 512 -16.60 -3.48 -12.73
C LEU A 512 -17.24 -2.09 -12.87
N SER A 513 -17.98 -1.82 -13.94
CA SER A 513 -18.61 -0.53 -14.19
C SER A 513 -19.86 -0.30 -13.35
N GLU A 514 -20.57 -1.33 -12.97
CA GLU A 514 -21.84 -1.26 -12.25
C GLU A 514 -21.69 -0.84 -10.79
N ALA A 515 -20.63 -1.28 -10.13
CA ALA A 515 -20.44 -1.02 -8.70
C ALA A 515 -19.64 0.25 -8.42
N GLU A 516 -20.05 0.96 -7.37
CA GLU A 516 -19.26 2.02 -6.77
C GLU A 516 -18.46 1.46 -5.59
N PHE A 517 -17.14 1.51 -5.71
CA PHE A 517 -16.22 1.09 -4.64
C PHE A 517 -15.59 2.28 -3.96
N ASP A 518 -15.44 2.19 -2.64
CA ASP A 518 -14.59 3.08 -1.86
C ASP A 518 -13.21 2.39 -1.65
N VAL A 519 -12.15 3.14 -1.90
CA VAL A 519 -10.78 2.63 -1.71
C VAL A 519 -10.36 2.85 -0.27
N ALA A 520 -10.17 1.77 0.45
CA ALA A 520 -9.58 1.74 1.78
C ALA A 520 -8.09 1.33 1.68
N VAL A 521 -7.32 1.67 2.70
CA VAL A 521 -5.91 1.27 2.77
C VAL A 521 -5.66 0.70 4.14
N ASP A 522 -5.16 -0.51 4.18
CA ASP A 522 -4.71 -1.16 5.41
C ASP A 522 -3.19 -1.00 5.57
N VAL A 523 -2.79 -0.42 6.70
CA VAL A 523 -1.38 -0.29 7.07
C VAL A 523 -1.07 -1.36 8.09
N GLY A 524 -0.47 -2.43 7.63
CA GLY A 524 -0.20 -3.55 8.52
C GLY A 524 1.08 -4.30 8.14
N PRO A 525 1.55 -5.16 9.03
CA PRO A 525 2.68 -6.02 8.70
C PRO A 525 2.38 -6.86 7.45
N SER A 526 3.40 -7.20 6.68
CA SER A 526 3.27 -8.03 5.47
C SER A 526 2.47 -9.31 5.78
N SER A 527 1.86 -9.93 4.77
CA SER A 527 1.06 -11.14 4.96
C SER A 527 1.80 -12.21 5.75
N THR A 528 3.09 -12.38 5.50
CA THR A 528 3.98 -13.31 6.22
C THR A 528 4.16 -12.90 7.68
N THR A 529 4.38 -11.61 7.94
CA THR A 529 4.52 -11.08 9.32
C THR A 529 3.20 -11.13 10.08
N LYS A 530 2.06 -10.85 9.39
CA LYS A 530 0.71 -11.01 9.96
C LYS A 530 0.46 -12.45 10.37
N LYS A 531 0.79 -13.41 9.51
CA LYS A 531 0.64 -14.85 9.82
C LYS A 531 1.52 -15.26 10.99
N GLN A 532 2.78 -14.83 11.04
CA GLN A 532 3.69 -15.10 12.16
C GLN A 532 3.17 -14.49 13.48
N ALA A 533 2.72 -13.23 13.45
CA ALA A 533 2.14 -12.58 14.61
C ALA A 533 0.85 -13.30 15.07
N THR A 534 0.01 -13.74 14.15
CA THR A 534 -1.19 -14.53 14.44
C THR A 534 -0.82 -15.88 15.07
N VAL A 535 0.18 -16.57 14.54
CA VAL A 535 0.69 -17.82 15.11
C VAL A 535 1.21 -17.60 16.53
N GLN A 536 1.98 -16.54 16.79
CA GLN A 536 2.46 -16.19 18.12
C GLN A 536 1.31 -15.86 19.10
N ALA A 537 0.32 -15.09 18.64
CA ALA A 537 -0.86 -14.77 19.42
C ALA A 537 -1.66 -16.05 19.75
N LEU A 538 -1.87 -16.94 18.79
CA LEU A 538 -2.54 -18.22 18.99
C LEU A 538 -1.76 -19.13 19.96
N LEU A 539 -0.43 -19.19 19.83
CA LEU A 539 0.42 -19.95 20.77
C LEU A 539 0.35 -19.37 22.19
N SER A 540 0.33 -18.03 22.34
CA SER A 540 0.17 -17.39 23.65
C SER A 540 -1.21 -17.66 24.27
N MET A 541 -2.28 -17.69 23.45
CA MET A 541 -3.62 -18.07 23.90
C MET A 541 -3.68 -19.54 24.32
N MET A 542 -3.02 -20.44 23.57
CA MET A 542 -2.92 -21.85 23.93
C MET A 542 -2.24 -22.09 25.29
N ALA A 543 -1.24 -21.26 25.63
CA ALA A 543 -0.54 -21.36 26.90
C ALA A 543 -1.43 -21.00 28.13
N VAL A 544 -2.49 -20.23 27.92
CA VAL A 544 -3.42 -19.78 28.98
C VAL A 544 -4.69 -20.63 29.03
N THR A 545 -5.08 -21.26 27.90
CA THR A 545 -6.34 -22.01 27.77
C THR A 545 -6.19 -23.44 28.35
N GLN A 546 -7.10 -23.84 29.22
CA GLN A 546 -7.12 -25.19 29.85
C GLN A 546 -8.17 -26.11 29.18
N ASP A 547 -9.03 -25.61 28.35
CA ASP A 547 -10.08 -26.36 27.67
C ASP A 547 -9.53 -27.13 26.46
N PRO A 548 -9.67 -28.49 26.40
CA PRO A 548 -9.10 -29.29 25.30
C PRO A 548 -9.74 -29.05 23.94
N GLU A 549 -11.01 -28.61 23.85
CA GLU A 549 -11.67 -28.31 22.58
C GLU A 549 -11.14 -27.01 22.00
N THR A 550 -11.09 -25.95 22.78
CA THR A 550 -10.53 -24.66 22.35
C THR A 550 -9.04 -24.78 22.03
N MET A 551 -8.28 -25.60 22.77
CA MET A 551 -6.87 -25.88 22.46
C MET A 551 -6.70 -26.57 21.09
N ASN A 552 -7.58 -27.53 20.74
CA ASN A 552 -7.56 -28.18 19.43
C ASN A 552 -7.90 -27.21 18.28
N VAL A 553 -8.85 -26.30 18.49
CA VAL A 553 -9.20 -25.26 17.50
C VAL A 553 -8.03 -24.28 17.31
N LEU A 554 -7.47 -23.76 18.42
CA LEU A 554 -6.34 -22.81 18.38
C LEU A 554 -5.09 -23.45 17.74
N SER A 555 -4.78 -24.72 18.09
CA SER A 555 -3.64 -25.42 17.46
C SER A 555 -3.85 -25.65 15.96
N SER A 556 -5.07 -25.99 15.55
CA SER A 556 -5.40 -26.19 14.14
C SER A 556 -5.34 -24.86 13.37
N MET A 557 -5.79 -23.74 13.96
CA MET A 557 -5.65 -22.39 13.39
C MET A 557 -4.19 -21.94 13.31
N ALA A 558 -3.37 -22.26 14.33
CA ALA A 558 -1.93 -21.95 14.29
C ALA A 558 -1.23 -22.70 13.16
N MET A 559 -1.51 -24.01 13.00
CA MET A 559 -0.95 -24.82 11.92
C MET A 559 -1.41 -24.37 10.52
N MET A 560 -2.64 -23.88 10.39
CA MET A 560 -3.14 -23.33 9.14
C MET A 560 -2.41 -22.04 8.73
N ASN A 561 -1.96 -21.23 9.69
CA ASN A 561 -1.26 -19.98 9.45
C ASN A 561 0.27 -20.12 9.42
N MET A 562 0.84 -21.29 9.67
CA MET A 562 2.30 -21.52 9.53
C MET A 562 2.71 -21.56 8.06
N GLU A 563 3.81 -20.90 7.73
CA GLU A 563 4.44 -20.91 6.39
C GLU A 563 5.72 -21.73 6.42
N GLY A 564 5.91 -22.58 5.38
CA GLY A 564 7.08 -23.40 5.18
C GLY A 564 6.93 -24.30 3.97
N GLU A 565 8.04 -24.70 3.35
CA GLU A 565 8.03 -25.69 2.26
C GLU A 565 7.44 -27.02 2.74
N GLY A 566 6.50 -27.57 1.96
CA GLY A 566 5.84 -28.85 2.28
C GLY A 566 4.66 -28.79 3.25
N LEU A 567 4.30 -27.60 3.76
CA LEU A 567 3.15 -27.46 4.67
C LEU A 567 1.79 -27.31 3.97
N GLY A 568 1.73 -27.32 2.65
CA GLY A 568 0.50 -27.19 1.86
C GLY A 568 -0.54 -28.26 2.22
N ASP A 569 -0.13 -29.54 2.24
CA ASP A 569 -0.99 -30.67 2.58
C ASP A 569 -1.44 -30.62 4.05
N VAL A 570 -0.56 -30.16 4.93
CA VAL A 570 -0.86 -29.99 6.36
C VAL A 570 -1.92 -28.92 6.57
N ARG A 571 -1.81 -27.79 5.87
CA ARG A 571 -2.83 -26.71 5.90
C ARG A 571 -4.18 -27.21 5.43
N THR A 572 -4.22 -27.91 4.30
CA THR A 572 -5.45 -28.48 3.74
C THR A 572 -6.10 -29.45 4.73
N TYR A 573 -5.31 -30.30 5.38
CA TYR A 573 -5.78 -31.22 6.40
C TYR A 573 -6.39 -30.48 7.59
N PHE A 574 -5.69 -29.48 8.16
CA PHE A 574 -6.20 -28.73 9.31
C PHE A 574 -7.38 -27.83 8.94
N ARG A 575 -7.45 -27.31 7.71
CA ARG A 575 -8.63 -26.61 7.19
C ARG A 575 -9.84 -27.52 7.17
N LYS A 576 -9.73 -28.72 6.60
CA LYS A 576 -10.80 -29.73 6.61
C LYS A 576 -11.22 -30.12 8.05
N LYS A 577 -10.26 -30.19 8.96
CA LYS A 577 -10.54 -30.44 10.38
C LYS A 577 -11.34 -29.31 11.05
N LEU A 578 -10.97 -28.04 10.79
CA LEU A 578 -11.69 -26.87 11.32
C LEU A 578 -13.11 -26.73 10.73
N LEU A 579 -13.26 -27.07 9.45
CA LEU A 579 -14.58 -27.13 8.79
C LEU A 579 -15.49 -28.17 9.44
N ARG A 580 -14.97 -29.37 9.76
CA ARG A 580 -15.73 -30.43 10.46
C ARG A 580 -16.08 -30.04 11.91
N MET A 581 -15.26 -29.19 12.54
CA MET A 581 -15.54 -28.64 13.88
C MET A 581 -16.52 -27.45 13.86
N GLY A 582 -16.88 -26.93 12.67
CA GLY A 582 -17.75 -25.76 12.52
C GLY A 582 -17.10 -24.43 12.91
N ALA A 583 -15.78 -24.38 13.06
CA ALA A 583 -15.04 -23.18 13.47
C ALA A 583 -14.78 -22.20 12.31
N VAL A 584 -14.88 -22.65 11.05
CA VAL A 584 -14.65 -21.85 9.83
C VAL A 584 -15.82 -22.05 8.89
N LYS A 585 -16.24 -21.00 8.20
CA LYS A 585 -17.27 -21.10 7.16
C LYS A 585 -16.70 -21.84 5.93
N PRO A 586 -17.42 -22.83 5.38
CA PRO A 586 -17.01 -23.50 4.15
C PRO A 586 -17.19 -22.58 2.94
N THR A 587 -16.29 -22.70 1.94
CA THR A 587 -16.54 -22.19 0.59
C THR A 587 -17.59 -23.06 -0.11
N GLU A 588 -18.22 -22.59 -1.20
CA GLU A 588 -19.27 -23.35 -1.89
C GLU A 588 -18.79 -24.72 -2.37
N GLN A 589 -17.57 -24.83 -2.85
CA GLN A 589 -16.95 -26.09 -3.26
C GLN A 589 -16.72 -27.02 -2.06
N GLU A 590 -16.21 -26.49 -0.95
CA GLU A 590 -16.00 -27.26 0.29
C GLU A 590 -17.32 -27.69 0.92
N ALA A 591 -18.38 -26.88 0.78
CA ALA A 591 -19.73 -27.24 1.24
C ALA A 591 -20.30 -28.41 0.40
N GLN A 592 -20.08 -28.43 -0.91
CA GLN A 592 -20.47 -29.55 -1.78
C GLN A 592 -19.65 -30.82 -1.46
N GLU A 593 -18.33 -30.71 -1.22
CA GLU A 593 -17.49 -31.84 -0.78
C GLU A 593 -17.96 -32.39 0.57
N LEU A 594 -18.26 -31.52 1.54
CA LEU A 594 -18.77 -31.94 2.85
C LEU A 594 -20.14 -32.61 2.75
N LEU A 595 -21.03 -32.14 1.87
CA LEU A 595 -22.31 -32.80 1.60
C LEU A 595 -22.13 -34.15 0.94
N ALA A 596 -21.20 -34.28 -0.01
CA ALA A 596 -20.85 -35.55 -0.64
C ALA A 596 -20.18 -36.52 0.34
N GLU A 597 -19.26 -36.06 1.20
CA GLU A 597 -18.67 -36.87 2.29
C GLU A 597 -19.73 -37.31 3.30
N ALA A 598 -20.67 -36.43 3.68
CA ALA A 598 -21.76 -36.77 4.61
C ALA A 598 -22.73 -37.80 4.02
N GLN A 599 -22.97 -37.78 2.70
CA GLN A 599 -23.77 -38.78 2.01
C GLN A 599 -23.05 -40.14 1.88
N ASN A 600 -21.73 -40.14 1.78
CA ASN A 600 -20.92 -41.36 1.64
C ASN A 600 -20.39 -41.91 2.97
N ALA A 601 -20.48 -41.18 4.06
CA ALA A 601 -20.08 -41.62 5.38
C ALA A 601 -21.11 -42.64 5.92
N GLN A 602 -20.70 -43.87 6.09
CA GLN A 602 -21.49 -44.82 6.88
C GLN A 602 -21.68 -44.22 8.28
N PRO A 603 -22.93 -44.09 8.75
CA PRO A 603 -23.19 -43.45 10.05
C PRO A 603 -22.49 -44.26 11.15
N ASP A 604 -21.68 -43.58 11.94
CA ASP A 604 -20.98 -44.16 13.08
C ASP A 604 -22.00 -44.80 14.06
N ALA A 605 -21.60 -45.85 14.78
CA ALA A 605 -22.48 -46.61 15.66
C ALA A 605 -23.22 -45.69 16.67
N GLN A 606 -22.62 -44.59 17.07
CA GLN A 606 -23.23 -43.57 17.92
C GLN A 606 -24.35 -42.79 17.24
N THR A 607 -24.17 -42.39 15.98
CA THR A 607 -25.20 -41.70 15.19
C THR A 607 -26.36 -42.64 14.83
N GLN A 608 -26.07 -43.92 14.58
CA GLN A 608 -27.11 -44.94 14.40
C GLN A 608 -27.90 -45.14 15.68
N TYR A 609 -27.27 -45.13 16.84
CA TYR A 609 -27.96 -45.22 18.14
C TYR A 609 -28.87 -44.01 18.39
N PHE A 610 -28.38 -42.77 18.18
CA PHE A 610 -29.19 -41.56 18.32
C PHE A 610 -30.31 -41.45 17.29
N ALA A 611 -30.10 -41.91 16.05
CA ALA A 611 -31.14 -41.99 15.04
C ALA A 611 -32.20 -43.00 15.41
N ALA A 612 -31.80 -44.16 15.93
CA ALA A 612 -32.77 -45.17 16.41
C ALA A 612 -33.54 -44.68 17.65
N GLU A 613 -32.91 -43.94 18.54
CA GLU A 613 -33.54 -43.37 19.74
C GLU A 613 -34.53 -42.23 19.36
N ALA A 614 -34.16 -41.38 18.40
CA ALA A 614 -35.06 -40.37 17.82
C ALA A 614 -36.27 -41.02 17.08
N GLN A 615 -36.06 -42.10 16.34
CA GLN A 615 -37.17 -42.86 15.74
C GLN A 615 -38.09 -43.49 16.83
N ARG A 616 -37.49 -43.98 17.90
CA ARG A 616 -38.27 -44.55 19.03
C ARG A 616 -39.05 -43.46 19.76
N ALA A 617 -38.48 -42.27 19.96
CA ALA A 617 -39.17 -41.12 20.51
C ALA A 617 -40.33 -40.64 19.65
N ASN A 618 -40.14 -40.56 18.34
CA ASN A 618 -41.19 -40.22 17.38
C ASN A 618 -42.30 -41.28 17.32
N ALA A 619 -41.97 -42.57 17.38
CA ALA A 619 -42.95 -43.65 17.45
C ALA A 619 -43.77 -43.63 18.76
N LEU A 620 -43.14 -43.26 19.89
CA LEU A 620 -43.83 -43.04 21.18
C LEU A 620 -44.76 -41.80 21.11
N ALA A 621 -44.33 -40.72 20.46
CA ALA A 621 -45.14 -39.53 20.27
C ALA A 621 -46.34 -39.79 19.38
N THR A 622 -46.16 -40.52 18.26
CA THR A 622 -47.29 -40.92 17.40
C THR A 622 -48.25 -41.90 18.09
N LYS A 623 -47.71 -42.81 18.94
CA LYS A 623 -48.55 -43.67 19.76
C LYS A 623 -49.36 -42.85 20.77
N ALA A 624 -48.78 -41.90 21.45
CA ALA A 624 -49.47 -41.00 22.39
C ALA A 624 -50.58 -40.19 21.69
N GLN A 625 -50.32 -39.71 20.47
CA GLN A 625 -51.31 -39.04 19.66
C GLN A 625 -52.47 -39.97 19.27
N ALA A 626 -52.15 -41.22 18.88
CA ALA A 626 -53.19 -42.21 18.55
C ALA A 626 -54.02 -42.56 19.79
N ASP A 627 -53.40 -42.69 20.95
CA ASP A 627 -54.10 -42.95 22.23
C ASP A 627 -54.98 -41.76 22.63
N THR A 628 -54.59 -40.51 22.39
CA THR A 628 -55.39 -39.33 22.63
C THR A 628 -56.61 -39.26 21.65
N VAL A 629 -56.43 -39.60 20.38
CA VAL A 629 -57.54 -39.70 19.41
C VAL A 629 -58.54 -40.80 19.80
N LEU A 630 -58.01 -41.95 20.28
CA LEU A 630 -58.85 -43.06 20.73
C LEU A 630 -59.61 -42.71 21.99
N THR A 631 -59.04 -41.95 22.94
CA THR A 631 -59.71 -41.46 24.14
C THR A 631 -60.80 -40.41 23.78
N LEU A 632 -60.51 -39.52 22.85
CA LEU A 632 -61.50 -38.56 22.30
C LEU A 632 -62.69 -39.29 21.63
N ALA A 633 -62.43 -40.30 20.80
CA ALA A 633 -63.47 -41.09 20.14
C ALA A 633 -64.32 -41.84 21.16
N ARG A 634 -63.73 -42.39 22.22
CA ARG A 634 -64.49 -43.02 23.35
C ARG A 634 -65.33 -42.00 24.13
N ALA A 635 -64.75 -40.77 24.34
CA ALA A 635 -65.48 -39.68 24.98
C ALA A 635 -66.69 -39.25 24.13
N GLU A 636 -66.61 -39.19 22.81
CA GLU A 636 -67.66 -38.90 21.90
C GLU A 636 -68.73 -40.04 21.88
N GLU A 637 -68.27 -41.30 21.92
CA GLU A 637 -69.21 -42.45 22.04
C GLU A 637 -69.94 -42.45 23.35
N THR A 638 -69.34 -42.11 24.45
CA THR A 638 -69.99 -41.98 25.78
C THR A 638 -70.95 -40.78 25.80
N ARG A 639 -70.61 -39.66 25.12
CA ARG A 639 -71.48 -38.50 24.94
C ARG A 639 -72.70 -38.84 24.12
N ALA A 640 -72.56 -39.55 23.02
CA ALA A 640 -73.68 -40.02 22.17
C ALA A 640 -74.57 -41.00 22.95
N LYS A 641 -74.00 -41.93 23.74
CA LYS A 641 -74.79 -42.83 24.62
C LYS A 641 -75.52 -42.08 25.73
N THR A 642 -74.94 -41.01 26.26
CA THR A 642 -75.62 -40.17 27.28
C THR A 642 -76.70 -39.32 26.66
N GLU A 643 -76.56 -38.79 25.45
CA GLU A 643 -77.59 -38.11 24.71
C GLU A 643 -78.75 -39.05 24.34
N GLU A 644 -78.39 -40.31 23.99
CA GLU A 644 -79.46 -41.35 23.74
C GLU A 644 -80.17 -41.71 25.05
N THR A 645 -79.52 -41.78 26.19
CA THR A 645 -80.13 -42.03 27.53
C THR A 645 -80.93 -40.83 28.00
N ILE A 646 -80.53 -39.58 27.70
CA ILE A 646 -81.26 -38.35 28.01
C ILE A 646 -82.52 -38.28 27.14
N ALA A 647 -82.39 -38.63 25.81
CA ALA A 647 -83.54 -38.70 24.90
C ALA A 647 -84.58 -39.78 25.28
N LYS A 648 -84.13 -40.90 25.86
CA LYS A 648 -84.99 -41.97 26.42
C LYS A 648 -85.63 -41.64 27.77
N ALA A 649 -85.02 -40.73 28.53
CA ALA A 649 -85.41 -40.29 29.87
C ALA A 649 -86.32 -39.03 29.82
N GLY A 650 -86.98 -38.74 28.77
CA GLY A 650 -87.85 -37.55 28.46
C GLY A 650 -88.83 -37.05 29.53
N GLN A 651 -88.50 -37.20 30.82
CA GLN A 651 -89.30 -36.68 31.94
C GLN A 651 -88.47 -36.48 33.24
N ILE A 652 -87.22 -36.04 33.17
CA ILE A 652 -86.48 -35.70 34.37
C ILE A 652 -85.87 -34.30 34.24
N ASP A 653 -86.29 -33.43 35.13
CA ASP A 653 -85.83 -32.10 35.50
C ASP A 653 -84.55 -31.58 34.71
N GLN A 654 -84.76 -30.55 33.88
CA GLN A 654 -83.72 -29.84 33.11
C GLN A 654 -82.54 -29.38 33.95
N ASP A 655 -82.71 -29.08 35.26
CA ASP A 655 -81.66 -28.65 36.20
C ASP A 655 -80.69 -29.76 36.57
N LYS A 656 -81.06 -31.03 36.54
CA LYS A 656 -80.14 -32.15 36.81
C LYS A 656 -79.37 -32.55 35.56
N ALA A 657 -79.96 -32.42 34.37
CA ALA A 657 -79.28 -32.69 33.10
C ALA A 657 -78.18 -31.63 32.80
N MET A 658 -78.40 -30.37 33.16
CA MET A 658 -77.46 -29.27 32.96
C MET A 658 -76.25 -29.41 33.88
N LYS A 659 -76.44 -29.80 35.18
CA LYS A 659 -75.39 -30.09 36.09
C LYS A 659 -74.53 -31.32 35.74
N LEU A 660 -75.07 -32.26 34.99
CA LEU A 660 -74.33 -33.42 34.50
C LEU A 660 -73.55 -33.10 33.25
N ALA A 661 -74.05 -32.23 32.38
CA ALA A 661 -73.31 -31.74 31.21
C ALA A 661 -72.13 -30.91 31.58
N ASP A 662 -72.24 -29.99 32.56
CA ASP A 662 -71.14 -29.18 33.09
C ASP A 662 -70.06 -30.04 33.74
N ARG A 663 -70.39 -31.15 34.41
CA ARG A 663 -69.41 -32.09 34.96
C ARG A 663 -68.67 -32.87 33.90
N ILE A 664 -69.34 -33.23 32.78
CA ILE A 664 -68.69 -33.95 31.66
C ILE A 664 -67.77 -33.02 30.89
N GLU A 665 -68.10 -31.71 30.74
CA GLU A 665 -67.28 -30.70 30.10
C GLU A 665 -66.06 -30.40 30.91
N ASP A 666 -66.17 -30.34 32.22
CA ASP A 666 -64.99 -30.15 33.19
C ASP A 666 -64.03 -31.36 33.21
N ASP A 667 -64.54 -32.59 33.06
CA ASP A 667 -63.76 -33.81 32.97
C ASP A 667 -63.10 -33.99 31.60
N VAL A 668 -63.73 -33.55 30.50
CA VAL A 668 -63.12 -33.51 29.17
C VAL A 668 -62.03 -32.45 29.09
N GLN A 669 -62.20 -31.26 29.69
CA GLN A 669 -61.16 -30.25 29.72
C GLN A 669 -59.91 -30.68 30.56
N LYS A 670 -60.07 -31.48 31.59
CA LYS A 670 -58.96 -32.06 32.35
C LYS A 670 -58.20 -33.17 31.61
N LEU A 671 -58.83 -33.83 30.63
CA LEU A 671 -58.24 -34.87 29.81
C LEU A 671 -57.50 -34.29 28.54
N VAL A 672 -57.82 -33.07 28.13
CA VAL A 672 -57.23 -32.40 26.96
C VAL A 672 -56.12 -31.40 27.29
N ALA A 673 -55.70 -31.26 28.58
CA ALA A 673 -54.55 -30.44 28.94
C ALA A 673 -53.29 -30.98 28.28
N PRO A 674 -52.57 -30.19 27.47
CA PRO A 674 -51.36 -30.67 26.79
C PRO A 674 -50.30 -31.03 27.81
N VAL A 675 -49.83 -32.27 27.75
CA VAL A 675 -48.64 -32.72 28.49
C VAL A 675 -47.46 -31.99 27.81
N MET A 676 -46.94 -30.96 28.49
CA MET A 676 -45.67 -30.33 28.08
C MET A 676 -44.56 -31.37 28.11
N PRO A 677 -43.77 -31.52 27.07
CA PRO A 677 -42.58 -32.39 27.12
C PRO A 677 -41.63 -31.85 28.20
N ALA A 678 -41.14 -32.70 29.04
CA ALA A 678 -40.13 -32.38 30.05
C ALA A 678 -38.84 -31.91 29.35
N ALA A 679 -38.30 -30.78 29.83
CA ALA A 679 -37.01 -30.25 29.36
C ALA A 679 -35.91 -31.30 29.51
N PRO A 680 -34.95 -31.38 28.57
CA PRO A 680 -33.83 -32.33 28.73
C PRO A 680 -32.98 -31.94 29.92
N MET A 681 -32.73 -32.89 30.79
CA MET A 681 -31.77 -32.77 31.87
C MET A 681 -30.42 -32.46 31.27
N GLN A 682 -29.83 -31.35 31.67
CA GLN A 682 -28.39 -31.08 31.51
C GLN A 682 -27.64 -32.10 32.36
N THR A 683 -26.92 -33.00 31.72
CA THR A 683 -25.85 -33.74 32.36
C THR A 683 -24.55 -32.96 32.20
N PHE A 684 -23.86 -32.79 33.29
CA PHE A 684 -22.52 -32.16 33.47
C PHE A 684 -21.46 -32.68 32.52
#